data_555148cc5633cc7b5b71b433a80097da
#
_entry.id   555148cc5633cc7b5b71b433a80097da
#
_cell.length_a   1.000
_cell.length_b   1.000
_cell.length_c   1.000
_cell.angle_alpha   90.00
_cell.angle_beta   90.00
_cell.angle_gamma   90.00
#
_symmetry.space_group_name_H-M   'P 1'
#
loop_
_entity.id
_entity.type
_entity.pdbx_description
1 polymer ?
#
loop_
_entity_poly.entity_id
_entity_poly.type
_entity_poly.pdbx_seq_one_letter_code
_entity_poly.pdbx_strand_id
1 'polypeptide(L)'
;MNYLKVLAILSLLFIFCGSVYGAGEADSPDINGVNAVIDDTITVENASLTYDKLITSNNCEEVVIGDNSIWDVPIREGPIVENDNTSIPDITLKGENGNNMSFNNPADVFINESFNFQMVFKNLGDATGFQPYIQLIAPDELTHFTVSYSNRKIVPIKVGVFNESTYDNTTGLYTLRDPFTKKEVHGPANSTFYILQYPLGSFTVDAPDAVLNITSGIGVLEIGKLLNFTVTPVFRYGNSPIDDPVNYPPIYGETVTGWVNPVVVKIDKSSSLNEHETATGSNFPFSYSVNINIANGAKIENITITDVIPSDVMYLGSPVLYDSKGRVIDSSLYTIEEPAGNKTGGKLILKLKEAVGDLSTTSITLKYKAYAPEFDNSTGDNITIINSETGEGIAAASTVDMNYTYVNDTYNASNSYSIYLKSLATQKYSEILTGSGQLHPVVPHNLIVYKIDFEISDYFAFDDLVVYDKFDTHKVGSAQKFLSEYEPVLSIYGKTWELNESYYSVVSLGDIDESVTFYISKFLKDNNISTSLKGGYYTNRSVNQGAMVGSLNFVAKVIIHYSNGSSVVSNDLVINHVKTSATVLNTFNTVSDNSYTQLRVPSVTLKKDIIAVNGEIINDTDFYKVYPGQNITFVLDIHFPTGSVNDFIVTDFLPIPLFNLKGFNLVNSTTGVIPKGGYWAYANDSGFLYDENTGKVIVPKIGIDTFNNALSFNFGNTLDNMAHPVDVRLWFTFQVSSEPMADQLNLANLAEMKFKDSIDVVYASSNIVLMLTNEPELEITKYVNDTKILENIENATEVEYNITITNTGHSAAYDINCSWWFC
;
A
#
# COMPACT_ATOMS: atom_id res chain seq x y z
N MET A 1 -33.71 0.17 -28.03
CA MET A 1 -33.25 1.16 -29.07
C MET A 1 -32.34 2.26 -28.53
N ASN A 2 -32.41 2.63 -27.27
CA ASN A 2 -31.48 3.64 -26.69
C ASN A 2 -30.17 3.03 -26.14
N TYR A 3 -30.17 1.77 -25.73
CA TYR A 3 -29.00 1.07 -25.21
C TYR A 3 -27.98 0.68 -26.31
N LEU A 4 -28.45 0.32 -27.50
CA LEU A 4 -27.57 0.04 -28.62
C LEU A 4 -26.73 1.24 -29.07
N LYS A 5 -27.29 2.46 -28.96
CA LYS A 5 -26.50 3.67 -29.23
C LYS A 5 -25.41 3.92 -28.20
N VAL A 6 -25.63 3.51 -26.93
CA VAL A 6 -24.63 3.61 -25.85
C VAL A 6 -23.53 2.59 -26.05
N LEU A 7 -23.84 1.34 -26.42
CA LEU A 7 -22.84 0.33 -26.72
C LEU A 7 -22.00 0.67 -27.96
N ALA A 8 -22.64 1.18 -29.01
CA ALA A 8 -21.93 1.62 -30.23
C ALA A 8 -21.06 2.88 -29.97
N ILE A 9 -21.49 3.77 -29.11
CA ILE A 9 -20.71 4.95 -28.70
C ILE A 9 -19.55 4.52 -27.77
N LEU A 10 -19.76 3.56 -26.87
CA LEU A 10 -18.69 2.99 -26.03
C LEU A 10 -17.65 2.25 -26.88
N SER A 11 -18.08 1.43 -27.87
CA SER A 11 -17.12 0.77 -28.78
C SER A 11 -16.35 1.78 -29.65
N LEU A 12 -16.94 2.89 -30.04
CA LEU A 12 -16.26 3.97 -30.75
C LEU A 12 -15.29 4.75 -29.85
N LEU A 13 -15.65 4.99 -28.57
CA LEU A 13 -14.75 5.62 -27.59
C LEU A 13 -13.53 4.73 -27.33
N PHE A 14 -13.71 3.41 -27.19
CA PHE A 14 -12.57 2.48 -27.00
C PHE A 14 -11.64 2.43 -28.22
N ILE A 15 -12.15 2.57 -29.43
CA ILE A 15 -11.33 2.63 -30.65
C ILE A 15 -10.51 3.93 -30.71
N PHE A 16 -11.01 5.04 -30.16
CA PHE A 16 -10.29 6.31 -30.10
C PHE A 16 -9.36 6.45 -28.89
N CYS A 17 -9.67 5.81 -27.75
CA CYS A 17 -8.81 5.86 -26.58
C CYS A 17 -7.60 4.92 -26.62
N GLY A 18 -7.66 3.85 -27.43
CA GLY A 18 -6.53 2.93 -27.60
C GLY A 18 -5.29 3.54 -28.28
N SER A 19 -5.37 4.76 -28.78
CA SER A 19 -4.26 5.45 -29.43
C SER A 19 -3.65 6.60 -28.62
N VAL A 20 -4.07 6.85 -27.37
CA VAL A 20 -3.65 8.02 -26.56
C VAL A 20 -3.33 7.68 -25.11
N TYR A 21 -2.82 6.49 -24.79
CA TYR A 21 -2.13 6.26 -23.52
C TYR A 21 -0.68 5.84 -23.74
N GLY A 22 0.09 6.81 -24.23
CA GLY A 22 1.51 6.84 -23.95
C GLY A 22 1.73 7.53 -22.60
N ALA A 23 2.41 6.84 -21.70
CA ALA A 23 2.73 7.27 -20.36
C ALA A 23 3.12 8.76 -20.28
N GLY A 24 2.42 9.46 -19.43
CA GLY A 24 2.81 10.73 -18.89
C GLY A 24 2.25 10.77 -17.49
N GLU A 25 3.09 10.60 -16.49
CA GLU A 25 2.80 11.09 -15.14
C GLU A 25 2.42 12.56 -15.31
N ALA A 26 1.17 12.88 -15.03
CA ALA A 26 0.71 14.25 -15.01
C ALA A 26 1.19 14.84 -13.68
N ASP A 27 2.19 15.72 -13.76
CA ASP A 27 2.43 16.73 -12.75
C ASP A 27 1.10 17.36 -12.35
N SER A 28 0.84 17.38 -11.06
CA SER A 28 -0.25 18.13 -10.49
C SER A 28 -0.15 19.60 -10.92
N PRO A 29 -1.14 20.17 -11.60
CA PRO A 29 -1.14 21.60 -11.80
C PRO A 29 -1.40 22.28 -10.47
N ASP A 30 -0.54 23.20 -10.13
CA ASP A 30 -0.75 24.23 -9.10
C ASP A 30 -2.09 24.92 -9.37
N ILE A 31 -3.14 24.53 -8.70
CA ILE A 31 -4.42 25.23 -8.75
C ILE A 31 -4.44 26.21 -7.58
N ASN A 32 -3.82 27.36 -7.81
CA ASN A 32 -4.21 28.57 -7.10
C ASN A 32 -5.53 29.08 -7.73
N GLY A 33 -6.61 28.95 -6.97
CA GLY A 33 -7.81 29.72 -7.13
C GLY A 33 -8.92 29.12 -7.98
N VAL A 34 -9.56 28.05 -7.49
CA VAL A 34 -11.01 27.89 -7.63
C VAL A 34 -11.50 27.24 -6.34
N ASN A 35 -12.21 28.02 -5.51
CA ASN A 35 -13.05 27.53 -4.43
C ASN A 35 -14.18 26.69 -5.06
N ALA A 36 -13.97 25.37 -5.16
CA ALA A 36 -15.09 24.45 -5.23
C ALA A 36 -15.53 24.23 -3.78
N VAL A 37 -16.57 24.95 -3.39
CA VAL A 37 -17.34 24.69 -2.18
C VAL A 37 -17.93 23.29 -2.34
N ILE A 38 -17.31 22.30 -1.69
CA ILE A 38 -18.01 21.08 -1.31
C ILE A 38 -18.85 21.51 -0.11
N ASP A 39 -20.13 21.74 -0.38
CA ASP A 39 -21.14 22.04 0.62
C ASP A 39 -21.53 20.72 1.31
N ASP A 40 -20.64 20.23 2.17
CA ASP A 40 -20.93 19.29 3.23
C ASP A 40 -20.55 19.90 4.57
N THR A 41 -20.96 21.13 4.76
CA THR A 41 -21.13 21.67 6.09
C THR A 41 -22.45 21.11 6.65
N ILE A 42 -22.36 20.02 7.39
CA ILE A 42 -23.22 19.85 8.54
C ILE A 42 -22.86 21.05 9.43
N THR A 43 -23.55 22.13 9.27
CA THR A 43 -23.57 23.22 10.23
C THR A 43 -24.15 22.62 11.50
N VAL A 44 -23.27 22.22 12.40
CA VAL A 44 -23.63 22.06 13.79
C VAL A 44 -23.89 23.49 14.28
N GLU A 45 -25.14 23.97 14.12
CA GLU A 45 -25.60 25.13 14.88
C GLU A 45 -25.32 24.82 16.36
N ASN A 46 -24.79 25.81 17.07
CA ASN A 46 -24.48 25.84 18.49
C ASN A 46 -25.63 25.32 19.38
N ALA A 47 -25.89 24.03 19.33
CA ALA A 47 -26.64 23.33 20.34
C ALA A 47 -25.61 22.51 21.10
N SER A 48 -25.46 22.75 22.38
CA SER A 48 -24.79 21.83 23.28
C SER A 48 -25.52 20.48 23.14
N LEU A 49 -24.97 19.63 22.26
CA LEU A 49 -25.41 18.24 22.19
C LEU A 49 -24.95 17.60 23.48
N THR A 50 -25.85 17.57 24.47
CA THR A 50 -25.66 16.70 25.61
C THR A 50 -25.56 15.26 25.09
N TYR A 51 -24.76 14.46 25.76
CA TYR A 51 -24.57 13.04 25.45
C TYR A 51 -25.89 12.29 25.24
N ASP A 52 -26.94 12.69 25.99
CA ASP A 52 -28.31 12.20 25.87
C ASP A 52 -28.93 12.40 24.47
N LYS A 53 -28.52 13.42 23.73
CA LYS A 53 -29.03 13.68 22.38
C LYS A 53 -28.40 12.81 21.29
N LEU A 54 -27.16 12.34 21.49
CA LEU A 54 -26.55 11.38 20.57
C LEU A 54 -27.18 9.99 20.67
N ILE A 55 -27.71 9.65 21.85
CA ILE A 55 -28.34 8.36 22.13
C ILE A 55 -29.85 8.38 21.76
N THR A 56 -30.47 9.54 21.80
CA THR A 56 -31.90 9.67 21.52
C THR A 56 -32.22 10.02 20.05
N SER A 57 -31.22 10.00 19.14
CA SER A 57 -31.54 10.05 17.73
C SER A 57 -32.34 8.79 17.35
N ASN A 58 -33.43 8.96 16.68
CA ASN A 58 -34.49 7.96 16.42
C ASN A 58 -34.02 6.67 15.72
N ASN A 59 -32.72 6.51 15.47
CA ASN A 59 -32.11 5.38 14.75
C ASN A 59 -31.17 4.53 15.64
N CYS A 60 -31.11 4.79 16.96
CA CYS A 60 -30.38 3.92 17.88
C CYS A 60 -31.32 2.85 18.41
N GLU A 61 -31.19 1.61 17.93
CA GLU A 61 -31.78 0.47 18.64
C GLU A 61 -30.79 0.01 19.72
N GLU A 62 -31.30 -0.09 20.94
CA GLU A 62 -30.56 -0.65 22.05
C GLU A 62 -30.36 -2.15 21.80
N VAL A 63 -29.13 -2.56 21.59
CA VAL A 63 -28.80 -3.97 21.46
C VAL A 63 -28.64 -4.57 22.86
N VAL A 64 -29.68 -5.26 23.31
CA VAL A 64 -29.63 -5.98 24.60
C VAL A 64 -28.72 -7.20 24.43
N ILE A 65 -27.55 -7.14 25.07
CA ILE A 65 -26.63 -8.27 25.16
C ILE A 65 -27.21 -9.21 26.23
N GLY A 66 -27.75 -10.35 25.81
CA GLY A 66 -28.23 -11.38 26.73
C GLY A 66 -27.08 -11.92 27.59
N ASP A 67 -27.33 -12.15 28.86
CA ASP A 67 -26.38 -12.34 29.94
C ASP A 67 -25.38 -13.51 29.77
N ASN A 68 -25.53 -14.45 28.84
CA ASN A 68 -24.78 -15.71 28.90
C ASN A 68 -24.20 -16.21 27.55
N SER A 69 -24.37 -15.51 26.44
CA SER A 69 -23.95 -16.03 25.11
C SER A 69 -22.76 -15.34 24.50
N ILE A 70 -22.17 -14.36 25.20
CA ILE A 70 -21.18 -13.41 24.61
C ILE A 70 -19.74 -13.93 24.76
N TRP A 71 -19.50 -14.84 25.69
CA TRP A 71 -18.17 -15.23 26.16
C TRP A 71 -17.62 -16.53 25.56
N ASP A 72 -17.77 -16.73 24.25
CA ASP A 72 -17.19 -17.91 23.58
C ASP A 72 -15.71 -17.67 23.15
N VAL A 73 -15.17 -16.50 23.39
CA VAL A 73 -13.73 -16.26 23.20
C VAL A 73 -13.04 -16.56 24.52
N PRO A 74 -12.11 -17.51 24.60
CA PRO A 74 -11.43 -17.81 25.84
C PRO A 74 -10.73 -16.56 26.35
N ILE A 75 -11.05 -16.21 27.61
CA ILE A 75 -10.28 -15.17 28.31
C ILE A 75 -8.87 -15.70 28.43
N ARG A 76 -7.94 -15.05 27.75
CA ARG A 76 -6.53 -15.38 27.88
C ARG A 76 -6.05 -14.74 29.17
N GLU A 77 -6.03 -15.50 30.26
CA GLU A 77 -5.49 -15.02 31.52
C GLU A 77 -3.97 -15.19 31.51
N GLY A 78 -3.29 -14.09 31.65
CA GLY A 78 -1.84 -14.06 31.88
C GLY A 78 -1.47 -12.82 32.67
N PRO A 79 -0.42 -12.85 33.47
CA PRO A 79 0.08 -11.66 34.09
C PRO A 79 0.63 -10.69 33.05
N ILE A 80 0.40 -9.41 33.26
CA ILE A 80 0.92 -8.35 32.41
C ILE A 80 2.46 -8.35 32.42
N VAL A 81 3.04 -8.81 33.54
CA VAL A 81 4.49 -9.03 33.70
C VAL A 81 4.69 -10.31 34.49
N GLU A 82 5.34 -11.32 33.91
CA GLU A 82 5.85 -12.51 34.61
C GLU A 82 7.38 -12.39 34.77
N ASN A 83 7.88 -12.85 35.92
CA ASN A 83 9.30 -12.68 36.26
C ASN A 83 10.28 -13.46 35.35
N ASP A 84 9.80 -14.44 34.57
CA ASP A 84 10.63 -15.29 33.71
C ASP A 84 10.45 -14.98 32.22
N ASN A 85 9.47 -14.16 31.87
CA ASN A 85 9.18 -13.79 30.48
C ASN A 85 9.84 -12.46 30.12
N THR A 86 10.30 -12.35 28.88
CA THR A 86 10.94 -11.13 28.40
C THR A 86 10.38 -10.67 27.06
N SER A 87 10.29 -9.36 26.88
CA SER A 87 10.03 -8.77 25.57
C SER A 87 11.29 -8.77 24.72
N ILE A 88 11.13 -8.94 23.41
CA ILE A 88 12.24 -8.94 22.45
C ILE A 88 11.91 -7.94 21.34
N PRO A 89 12.46 -6.72 21.39
CA PRO A 89 12.26 -5.76 20.32
C PRO A 89 13.03 -6.20 19.07
N ASP A 90 12.34 -6.25 17.95
CA ASP A 90 12.88 -6.60 16.63
C ASP A 90 12.53 -5.50 15.61
N ILE A 91 13.36 -5.36 14.57
CA ILE A 91 13.14 -4.38 13.51
C ILE A 91 13.59 -4.90 12.15
N THR A 92 12.79 -4.60 11.12
CA THR A 92 13.15 -4.84 9.73
C THR A 92 13.10 -3.56 8.93
N LEU A 93 13.98 -3.44 7.93
CA LEU A 93 14.12 -2.28 7.04
C LEU A 93 13.62 -2.66 5.64
N LYS A 94 12.64 -1.93 5.12
CA LYS A 94 12.08 -2.16 3.79
C LYS A 94 12.22 -0.93 2.92
N GLY A 95 12.79 -1.09 1.72
CA GLY A 95 12.82 -0.04 0.70
C GLY A 95 11.46 0.18 0.04
N GLU A 96 11.35 1.14 -0.87
CA GLU A 96 10.12 1.47 -1.61
C GLU A 96 9.54 0.28 -2.37
N ASN A 97 10.38 -0.64 -2.83
CA ASN A 97 9.99 -1.88 -3.51
C ASN A 97 9.49 -2.99 -2.56
N GLY A 98 9.40 -2.72 -1.25
CA GLY A 98 9.03 -3.69 -0.22
C GLY A 98 10.11 -4.72 0.15
N ASN A 99 11.26 -4.72 -0.52
CA ASN A 99 12.39 -5.61 -0.22
C ASN A 99 13.24 -5.09 0.93
N ASN A 100 13.93 -6.00 1.62
CA ASN A 100 14.86 -5.62 2.66
C ASN A 100 16.07 -4.87 2.08
N MET A 101 16.44 -3.74 2.71
CA MET A 101 17.59 -2.92 2.34
C MET A 101 18.90 -3.56 2.85
N SER A 102 19.43 -4.53 2.12
CA SER A 102 20.63 -5.29 2.49
C SER A 102 21.84 -4.89 1.65
N PHE A 103 23.04 -5.33 2.05
CA PHE A 103 24.27 -5.14 1.26
C PHE A 103 24.17 -5.67 -0.18
N ASN A 104 23.50 -6.80 -0.38
CA ASN A 104 23.30 -7.40 -1.70
C ASN A 104 22.11 -6.78 -2.48
N ASN A 105 21.28 -6.01 -1.81
CA ASN A 105 20.13 -5.32 -2.39
C ASN A 105 19.99 -3.93 -1.78
N PRO A 106 20.94 -3.01 -2.02
CA PRO A 106 20.86 -1.64 -1.53
C PRO A 106 19.76 -0.87 -2.25
N ALA A 107 19.20 0.13 -1.61
CA ALA A 107 18.27 1.03 -2.26
C ALA A 107 19.03 2.02 -3.16
N ASP A 108 18.76 2.03 -4.47
CA ASP A 108 19.30 3.05 -5.38
C ASP A 108 18.57 4.37 -5.15
N VAL A 109 19.30 5.41 -4.79
CA VAL A 109 18.75 6.71 -4.44
C VAL A 109 19.50 7.82 -5.16
N PHE A 110 18.75 8.76 -5.75
CA PHE A 110 19.36 9.92 -6.36
C PHE A 110 20.04 10.83 -5.33
N ILE A 111 21.25 11.26 -5.65
CA ILE A 111 21.92 12.30 -4.85
C ILE A 111 21.08 13.59 -4.86
N ASN A 112 21.15 14.37 -3.78
CA ASN A 112 20.38 15.61 -3.57
C ASN A 112 18.85 15.46 -3.62
N GLU A 113 18.36 14.24 -3.53
CA GLU A 113 16.93 13.96 -3.47
C GLU A 113 16.57 13.23 -2.17
N SER A 114 15.30 13.10 -1.91
CA SER A 114 14.79 12.31 -0.79
C SER A 114 14.33 10.94 -1.29
N PHE A 115 14.42 9.96 -0.41
CA PHE A 115 13.88 8.62 -0.64
C PHE A 115 13.07 8.15 0.55
N ASN A 116 12.18 7.21 0.31
CA ASN A 116 11.31 6.65 1.31
C ASN A 116 11.72 5.22 1.64
N PHE A 117 11.57 4.87 2.89
CA PHE A 117 11.72 3.51 3.36
C PHE A 117 10.90 3.28 4.64
N GLN A 118 10.76 2.04 5.06
CA GLN A 118 9.98 1.68 6.24
C GLN A 118 10.86 0.98 7.27
N MET A 119 10.62 1.30 8.53
CA MET A 119 11.10 0.55 9.68
C MET A 119 9.91 -0.16 10.33
N VAL A 120 9.91 -1.48 10.32
CA VAL A 120 8.83 -2.30 10.88
C VAL A 120 9.29 -2.85 12.22
N PHE A 121 8.71 -2.37 13.30
CA PHE A 121 9.02 -2.77 14.67
C PHE A 121 8.06 -3.84 15.16
N LYS A 122 8.57 -4.85 15.83
CA LYS A 122 7.84 -6.00 16.40
C LYS A 122 8.29 -6.30 17.82
N ASN A 123 7.42 -7.00 18.56
CA ASN A 123 7.80 -7.68 19.79
C ASN A 123 7.77 -9.19 19.56
N LEU A 124 8.95 -9.81 19.48
CA LEU A 124 9.08 -11.26 19.27
C LEU A 124 9.17 -12.04 20.60
N GLY A 125 9.07 -11.35 21.72
CA GLY A 125 9.11 -11.95 23.05
C GLY A 125 7.77 -12.54 23.48
N ASP A 126 7.70 -12.92 24.74
CA ASP A 126 6.54 -13.50 25.40
C ASP A 126 6.01 -12.60 26.56
N ALA A 127 6.52 -11.38 26.66
CA ALA A 127 6.07 -10.35 27.60
C ALA A 127 5.85 -9.00 26.91
N THR A 128 5.09 -8.12 27.55
CA THR A 128 4.91 -6.74 27.09
C THR A 128 6.19 -5.93 27.28
N GLY A 129 6.60 -5.22 26.22
CA GLY A 129 7.66 -4.21 26.29
C GLY A 129 7.09 -2.81 26.46
N PHE A 130 7.82 -1.91 27.14
CA PHE A 130 7.34 -0.57 27.46
C PHE A 130 8.23 0.53 26.86
N GLN A 131 7.59 1.57 26.37
CA GLN A 131 8.18 2.76 25.75
C GLN A 131 9.19 2.39 24.63
N PRO A 132 8.70 1.85 23.50
CA PRO A 132 9.55 1.49 22.38
C PRO A 132 10.18 2.74 21.75
N TYR A 133 11.44 2.63 21.35
CA TYR A 133 12.14 3.61 20.54
C TYR A 133 13.23 2.94 19.70
N ILE A 134 13.76 3.69 18.75
CA ILE A 134 14.83 3.23 17.87
C ILE A 134 16.05 4.12 18.06
N GLN A 135 17.22 3.53 18.22
CA GLN A 135 18.50 4.17 18.04
C GLN A 135 18.87 4.12 16.55
N LEU A 136 19.00 5.27 15.92
CA LEU A 136 19.41 5.38 14.52
C LEU A 136 20.78 6.06 14.45
N ILE A 137 21.77 5.36 13.88
CA ILE A 137 23.08 5.94 13.56
C ILE A 137 23.20 6.02 12.05
N ALA A 138 23.23 7.24 11.54
CA ALA A 138 23.28 7.49 10.11
C ALA A 138 24.51 8.31 9.73
N PRO A 139 25.16 8.04 8.58
CA PRO A 139 26.24 8.87 8.09
C PRO A 139 25.73 10.30 7.81
N ASP A 140 26.58 11.30 7.91
CA ASP A 140 26.22 12.71 7.73
C ASP A 140 25.68 13.01 6.33
N GLU A 141 25.92 12.12 5.40
CA GLU A 141 25.37 12.12 4.03
C GLU A 141 23.86 11.85 3.98
N LEU A 142 23.32 11.14 4.96
CA LEU A 142 21.87 10.95 5.10
C LEU A 142 21.31 12.06 6.00
N THR A 143 20.51 12.95 5.41
CA THR A 143 20.06 14.18 6.05
C THR A 143 18.53 14.25 6.14
N HIS A 144 18.01 15.11 7.00
CA HIS A 144 16.62 15.54 7.03
C HIS A 144 15.59 14.40 7.14
N PHE A 145 15.76 13.55 8.17
CA PHE A 145 14.78 12.51 8.45
C PHE A 145 13.41 13.09 8.79
N THR A 146 12.42 12.77 7.98
CA THR A 146 11.00 12.94 8.30
C THR A 146 10.43 11.57 8.62
N VAL A 147 9.82 11.44 9.79
CA VAL A 147 9.32 10.16 10.30
C VAL A 147 7.84 10.31 10.61
N SER A 148 7.05 9.32 10.20
CA SER A 148 5.64 9.25 10.54
C SER A 148 5.21 7.84 10.93
N TYR A 149 4.25 7.76 11.85
CA TYR A 149 3.56 6.54 12.26
C TYR A 149 2.06 6.75 12.13
N SER A 150 1.38 5.92 11.35
CA SER A 150 -0.06 6.04 11.09
C SER A 150 -0.50 7.51 10.80
N ASN A 151 0.18 8.16 9.86
CA ASN A 151 -0.01 9.56 9.45
C ASN A 151 0.28 10.63 10.53
N ARG A 152 0.83 10.24 11.68
CA ARG A 152 1.30 11.18 12.71
C ARG A 152 2.81 11.38 12.59
N LYS A 153 3.23 12.65 12.59
CA LYS A 153 4.64 13.00 12.50
C LYS A 153 5.36 12.71 13.82
N ILE A 154 6.50 12.02 13.71
CA ILE A 154 7.44 11.81 14.80
C ILE A 154 8.66 12.71 14.57
N VAL A 155 9.09 13.44 15.60
CA VAL A 155 10.26 14.31 15.51
C VAL A 155 11.50 13.52 15.94
N PRO A 156 12.49 13.29 15.05
CA PRO A 156 13.75 12.66 15.43
C PRO A 156 14.51 13.51 16.44
N ILE A 157 14.96 12.92 17.52
CA ILE A 157 15.78 13.57 18.54
C ILE A 157 17.25 13.39 18.15
N LYS A 158 17.92 14.47 17.73
CA LYS A 158 19.36 14.43 17.46
C LYS A 158 20.12 14.41 18.79
N VAL A 159 20.85 13.35 19.06
CA VAL A 159 21.66 13.19 20.28
C VAL A 159 23.04 13.81 20.12
N GLY A 160 23.73 13.52 19.02
CA GLY A 160 25.05 14.07 18.75
C GLY A 160 25.67 13.54 17.47
N VAL A 161 26.88 13.99 17.18
CA VAL A 161 27.68 13.56 16.04
C VAL A 161 28.93 12.84 16.53
N PHE A 162 29.25 11.70 15.97
CA PHE A 162 30.48 10.97 16.21
C PHE A 162 31.65 11.64 15.47
N ASN A 163 32.45 12.37 16.20
CA ASN A 163 33.61 13.14 15.67
C ASN A 163 34.78 13.12 16.66
N GLU A 164 35.84 13.83 16.33
CA GLU A 164 37.07 13.89 17.16
C GLU A 164 36.79 14.26 18.63
N SER A 165 35.79 15.07 18.93
CA SER A 165 35.43 15.42 20.32
C SER A 165 34.76 14.27 21.09
N THR A 166 34.25 13.25 20.39
CA THR A 166 33.65 12.06 21.00
C THR A 166 34.57 10.84 20.96
N TYR A 167 35.81 11.01 20.47
CA TYR A 167 36.79 9.92 20.41
C TYR A 167 37.37 9.61 21.78
N ASP A 168 37.21 8.37 22.22
CA ASP A 168 37.84 7.89 23.46
C ASP A 168 39.16 7.20 23.16
N ASN A 169 40.25 7.85 23.54
CA ASN A 169 41.60 7.32 23.36
C ASN A 169 41.89 5.99 24.11
N THR A 170 41.08 5.66 25.10
CA THR A 170 41.22 4.47 25.90
C THR A 170 40.64 3.24 25.19
N THR A 171 39.45 3.43 24.60
CA THR A 171 38.74 2.36 23.88
C THR A 171 39.02 2.35 22.38
N GLY A 172 39.52 3.46 21.83
CA GLY A 172 39.71 3.65 20.38
C GLY A 172 38.40 3.79 19.60
N LEU A 173 37.30 4.17 20.28
CA LEU A 173 35.98 4.26 19.70
C LEU A 173 35.40 5.68 19.82
N TYR A 174 34.57 6.08 18.85
CA TYR A 174 33.74 7.27 18.98
C TYR A 174 32.51 6.90 19.80
N THR A 175 32.25 7.64 20.89
CA THR A 175 31.26 7.27 21.91
C THR A 175 30.33 8.44 22.21
N LEU A 176 29.03 8.19 22.18
CA LEU A 176 27.97 9.06 22.69
C LEU A 176 27.18 8.30 23.76
N ARG A 177 26.35 9.01 24.52
CA ARG A 177 25.46 8.38 25.49
C ARG A 177 24.01 8.54 25.08
N ASP A 178 23.27 7.44 25.15
CA ASP A 178 21.82 7.45 24.99
C ASP A 178 21.20 8.33 26.10
N PRO A 179 20.43 9.36 25.76
CA PRO A 179 19.85 10.27 26.76
C PRO A 179 18.83 9.58 27.68
N PHE A 180 18.18 8.49 27.21
CA PHE A 180 17.18 7.77 28.00
C PHE A 180 17.82 6.75 28.94
N THR A 181 18.66 5.89 28.43
CA THR A 181 19.21 4.76 29.18
C THR A 181 20.60 5.04 29.81
N LYS A 182 21.24 6.17 29.44
CA LYS A 182 22.62 6.54 29.82
C LYS A 182 23.69 5.56 29.35
N LYS A 183 23.31 4.53 28.59
CA LYS A 183 24.24 3.54 28.02
C LYS A 183 25.12 4.18 26.94
N GLU A 184 26.36 3.74 26.86
CA GLU A 184 27.28 4.15 25.80
C GLU A 184 26.89 3.54 24.46
N VAL A 185 26.88 4.37 23.42
CA VAL A 185 26.59 4.02 22.04
C VAL A 185 27.81 4.37 21.21
N HIS A 186 28.28 3.41 20.40
CA HIS A 186 29.45 3.58 19.53
C HIS A 186 29.00 3.70 18.07
N GLY A 187 29.66 4.59 17.32
CA GLY A 187 29.34 4.79 15.91
C GLY A 187 30.59 5.15 15.10
N PRO A 188 30.54 5.07 13.77
CA PRO A 188 31.63 5.51 12.92
C PRO A 188 31.79 7.02 12.95
N ALA A 189 33.02 7.51 12.68
CA ALA A 189 33.27 8.94 12.51
C ALA A 189 32.38 9.53 11.40
N ASN A 190 32.00 10.79 11.56
CA ASN A 190 31.13 11.52 10.63
C ASN A 190 29.75 10.85 10.45
N SER A 191 29.21 10.32 11.55
CA SER A 191 27.82 9.87 11.61
C SER A 191 27.08 10.55 12.74
N THR A 192 25.78 10.67 12.63
CA THR A 192 24.91 11.29 13.60
C THR A 192 24.04 10.25 14.29
N PHE A 193 23.94 10.35 15.61
CA PHE A 193 23.05 9.53 16.42
C PHE A 193 21.71 10.24 16.64
N TYR A 194 20.62 9.55 16.29
CA TYR A 194 19.24 9.98 16.49
C TYR A 194 18.47 8.97 17.34
N ILE A 195 17.46 9.47 18.03
CA ILE A 195 16.42 8.65 18.66
C ILE A 195 15.09 8.92 17.97
N LEU A 196 14.40 7.83 17.57
CA LEU A 196 13.05 7.84 17.05
C LEU A 196 12.15 7.19 18.10
N GLN A 197 11.38 7.99 18.82
CA GLN A 197 10.52 7.49 19.88
C GLN A 197 9.12 7.23 19.34
N TYR A 198 8.66 5.97 19.47
CA TYR A 198 7.29 5.64 19.14
C TYR A 198 6.33 6.25 20.17
N PRO A 199 5.15 6.69 19.71
CA PRO A 199 4.11 7.14 20.64
C PRO A 199 3.35 5.97 21.28
N LEU A 200 3.95 4.80 21.39
CA LEU A 200 3.40 3.59 21.99
C LEU A 200 3.98 3.46 23.39
N GLY A 201 3.15 3.55 24.44
CA GLY A 201 3.60 3.35 25.83
C GLY A 201 3.86 1.88 26.13
N SER A 202 3.06 0.99 25.57
CA SER A 202 3.19 -0.47 25.69
C SER A 202 3.15 -1.13 24.31
N PHE A 203 3.83 -2.26 24.20
CA PHE A 203 3.84 -3.08 23.00
C PHE A 203 3.66 -4.55 23.43
N THR A 204 2.44 -5.04 23.35
CA THR A 204 2.10 -6.42 23.73
C THR A 204 2.57 -7.42 22.67
N VAL A 205 2.54 -8.69 22.99
CA VAL A 205 3.03 -9.78 22.13
C VAL A 205 2.28 -9.84 20.79
N ASP A 206 0.95 -9.75 20.85
CA ASP A 206 0.09 -9.86 19.67
C ASP A 206 -0.33 -8.49 19.10
N ALA A 207 0.33 -7.38 19.53
CA ALA A 207 0.09 -6.07 18.96
C ALA A 207 0.49 -6.05 17.46
N PRO A 208 -0.26 -5.33 16.61
CA PRO A 208 0.09 -5.16 15.22
C PRO A 208 1.49 -4.58 15.03
N ASP A 209 2.17 -4.98 13.96
CA ASP A 209 3.47 -4.43 13.58
C ASP A 209 3.43 -2.89 13.52
N ALA A 210 4.37 -2.23 14.18
CA ALA A 210 4.44 -0.77 14.14
C ALA A 210 5.32 -0.29 12.99
N VAL A 211 4.70 0.19 11.91
CA VAL A 211 5.39 0.63 10.69
C VAL A 211 5.66 2.12 10.75
N LEU A 212 6.94 2.50 10.86
CA LEU A 212 7.38 3.87 10.62
C LEU A 212 7.67 4.08 9.14
N ASN A 213 7.04 5.10 8.56
CA ASN A 213 7.40 5.59 7.24
C ASN A 213 8.44 6.69 7.39
N ILE A 214 9.57 6.53 6.72
CA ILE A 214 10.72 7.40 6.83
C ILE A 214 11.03 7.98 5.46
N THR A 215 11.19 9.30 5.40
CA THR A 215 11.78 9.99 4.26
C THR A 215 13.11 10.56 4.69
N SER A 216 14.17 10.26 3.97
CA SER A 216 15.52 10.80 4.20
C SER A 216 16.05 11.47 2.95
N GLY A 217 16.77 12.58 3.09
CA GLY A 217 17.53 13.18 2.02
C GLY A 217 18.93 12.56 1.89
N ILE A 218 19.50 12.58 0.69
CA ILE A 218 20.92 12.30 0.45
C ILE A 218 21.65 13.59 0.10
N GLY A 219 22.67 13.94 0.88
CA GLY A 219 23.62 14.99 0.55
C GLY A 219 24.53 14.59 -0.62
N VAL A 220 25.16 15.56 -1.24
CA VAL A 220 26.07 15.30 -2.38
C VAL A 220 27.31 14.58 -1.90
N LEU A 221 27.66 13.48 -2.57
CA LEU A 221 28.92 12.83 -2.34
C LEU A 221 29.36 11.91 -3.45
N GLU A 222 30.40 11.14 -3.16
CA GLU A 222 30.95 10.12 -4.05
C GLU A 222 29.87 9.12 -4.42
N ILE A 223 29.49 9.09 -5.69
CA ILE A 223 28.66 8.01 -6.24
C ILE A 223 29.47 6.73 -6.39
N GLY A 224 28.79 5.57 -6.33
CA GLY A 224 29.45 4.26 -6.41
C GLY A 224 30.01 3.77 -5.09
N LYS A 225 29.88 4.53 -3.99
CA LYS A 225 30.18 4.09 -2.64
C LYS A 225 28.89 3.86 -1.87
N LEU A 226 28.69 2.64 -1.43
CA LEU A 226 27.52 2.31 -0.60
C LEU A 226 27.59 3.05 0.73
N LEU A 227 26.48 3.67 1.09
CA LEU A 227 26.25 4.22 2.43
C LEU A 227 25.51 3.18 3.27
N ASN A 228 25.81 3.15 4.55
CA ASN A 228 25.09 2.31 5.49
C ASN A 228 24.65 3.12 6.71
N PHE A 229 23.54 2.73 7.28
CA PHE A 229 23.05 3.22 8.57
C PHE A 229 22.61 2.05 9.43
N THR A 230 22.69 2.21 10.74
CA THR A 230 22.29 1.15 11.66
C THR A 230 21.10 1.58 12.51
N VAL A 231 20.24 0.63 12.81
CA VAL A 231 19.07 0.81 13.68
C VAL A 231 19.06 -0.27 14.75
N THR A 232 18.81 0.15 16.00
CA THR A 232 18.67 -0.76 17.14
C THR A 232 17.35 -0.48 17.83
N PRO A 233 16.42 -1.45 17.86
CA PRO A 233 15.15 -1.31 18.56
C PRO A 233 15.34 -1.49 20.07
N VAL A 234 14.62 -0.72 20.88
CA VAL A 234 14.76 -0.72 22.34
C VAL A 234 13.42 -0.55 23.03
N PHE A 235 13.18 -1.30 24.10
CA PHE A 235 12.17 -1.01 25.10
C PHE A 235 12.83 -0.26 26.28
N ARG A 236 12.54 1.03 26.40
CA ARG A 236 13.18 1.92 27.38
C ARG A 236 12.99 1.46 28.82
N TYR A 237 11.78 1.07 29.18
CA TYR A 237 11.43 0.65 30.53
C TYR A 237 11.39 -0.88 30.68
N GLY A 238 11.98 -1.62 29.75
CA GLY A 238 11.97 -3.08 29.75
C GLY A 238 10.54 -3.64 29.78
N ASN A 239 10.25 -4.47 30.75
CA ASN A 239 8.92 -5.09 30.93
C ASN A 239 8.04 -4.38 32.00
N SER A 240 8.32 -3.14 32.36
CA SER A 240 7.57 -2.38 33.36
C SER A 240 7.17 -1.00 32.84
N PRO A 241 5.98 -0.47 33.16
CA PRO A 241 5.58 0.89 32.80
C PRO A 241 6.26 1.98 33.64
N ILE A 242 7.10 1.63 34.62
CA ILE A 242 7.74 2.55 35.56
C ILE A 242 9.15 2.87 35.09
N ASP A 243 9.59 4.13 35.20
CA ASP A 243 10.97 4.53 34.93
C ASP A 243 11.88 4.13 36.09
N ASP A 244 12.23 2.87 36.17
CA ASP A 244 13.14 2.28 37.18
C ASP A 244 14.18 1.39 36.48
N PRO A 245 15.26 1.96 35.94
CA PRO A 245 16.26 1.21 35.18
C PRO A 245 17.11 0.26 36.04
N VAL A 246 17.00 0.32 37.37
CA VAL A 246 17.72 -0.58 38.28
C VAL A 246 17.00 -1.90 38.38
N ASN A 247 15.68 -1.89 38.58
CA ASN A 247 14.88 -3.11 38.69
C ASN A 247 14.36 -3.60 37.32
N TYR A 248 14.11 -2.67 36.40
CA TYR A 248 13.62 -2.95 35.05
C TYR A 248 14.54 -2.33 33.99
N PRO A 249 15.68 -2.98 33.72
CA PRO A 249 16.65 -2.44 32.77
C PRO A 249 16.09 -2.39 31.34
N PRO A 250 16.54 -1.43 30.53
CA PRO A 250 16.20 -1.36 29.12
C PRO A 250 16.55 -2.64 28.36
N ILE A 251 15.65 -3.08 27.47
CA ILE A 251 15.85 -4.27 26.64
C ILE A 251 16.17 -3.83 25.22
N TYR A 252 17.28 -4.32 24.69
CA TYR A 252 17.78 -4.02 23.35
C TYR A 252 17.59 -5.21 22.45
N GLY A 253 17.10 -4.97 21.23
CA GLY A 253 17.07 -5.95 20.16
C GLY A 253 18.37 -5.99 19.36
N GLU A 254 18.37 -6.82 18.32
CA GLU A 254 19.49 -6.89 17.39
C GLU A 254 19.61 -5.62 16.53
N THR A 255 20.85 -5.21 16.27
CA THR A 255 21.13 -4.07 15.39
C THR A 255 21.06 -4.51 13.93
N VAL A 256 20.21 -3.84 13.15
CA VAL A 256 20.03 -4.07 11.72
C VAL A 256 20.71 -2.96 10.93
N THR A 257 21.34 -3.33 9.80
CA THR A 257 22.03 -2.38 8.92
C THR A 257 21.26 -2.22 7.62
N GLY A 258 20.90 -0.98 7.29
CA GLY A 258 20.33 -0.57 6.02
C GLY A 258 21.41 -0.07 5.05
N TRP A 259 21.26 -0.39 3.76
CA TRP A 259 22.22 -0.03 2.72
C TRP A 259 21.57 0.81 1.63
N VAL A 260 22.25 1.86 1.22
CA VAL A 260 21.82 2.83 0.20
C VAL A 260 22.94 2.98 -0.83
N ASN A 261 22.58 2.95 -2.10
CA ASN A 261 23.48 3.21 -3.23
C ASN A 261 23.18 4.60 -3.83
N PRO A 262 24.02 5.60 -3.59
CA PRO A 262 23.86 6.92 -4.22
C PRO A 262 24.10 6.83 -5.72
N VAL A 263 23.12 7.30 -6.51
CA VAL A 263 23.20 7.31 -7.98
C VAL A 263 22.92 8.70 -8.54
N VAL A 264 23.52 9.01 -9.68
CA VAL A 264 23.28 10.26 -10.43
C VAL A 264 22.29 10.04 -11.57
N VAL A 265 22.30 8.84 -12.14
CA VAL A 265 21.46 8.48 -13.28
C VAL A 265 20.72 7.19 -13.01
N LYS A 266 19.43 7.18 -13.30
CA LYS A 266 18.62 5.97 -13.47
C LYS A 266 18.15 5.91 -14.91
N ILE A 267 18.29 4.75 -15.53
CA ILE A 267 17.83 4.50 -16.90
C ILE A 267 16.77 3.42 -16.88
N ASP A 268 15.67 3.66 -17.58
CA ASP A 268 14.58 2.72 -17.72
C ASP A 268 14.19 2.58 -19.17
N LYS A 269 13.87 1.36 -19.61
CA LYS A 269 13.39 1.05 -20.94
C LYS A 269 12.01 0.45 -20.90
N SER A 270 11.13 0.94 -21.76
CA SER A 270 9.74 0.49 -21.87
C SER A 270 9.29 0.45 -23.33
N SER A 271 8.10 -0.10 -23.57
CA SER A 271 7.45 -0.04 -24.88
C SER A 271 6.04 0.52 -24.76
N SER A 272 5.44 0.87 -25.92
CA SER A 272 4.03 1.27 -26.01
C SER A 272 3.06 0.09 -26.04
N LEU A 273 3.54 -1.14 -25.85
CA LEU A 273 2.74 -2.35 -25.93
C LEU A 273 2.03 -2.64 -24.61
N ASN A 274 0.78 -3.04 -24.69
CA ASN A 274 0.04 -3.58 -23.57
C ASN A 274 0.54 -5.01 -23.27
N GLU A 275 0.54 -5.42 -22.00
CA GLU A 275 0.99 -6.74 -21.57
C GLU A 275 2.39 -7.14 -22.11
N HIS A 276 3.20 -6.17 -22.58
CA HIS A 276 4.52 -6.36 -23.21
C HIS A 276 4.50 -7.20 -24.49
N GLU A 277 3.38 -7.28 -25.20
CA GLU A 277 3.23 -8.18 -26.36
C GLU A 277 2.57 -7.53 -27.57
N THR A 278 2.83 -8.09 -28.76
CA THR A 278 2.27 -7.63 -30.02
C THR A 278 2.18 -8.75 -31.06
N ALA A 279 1.19 -8.67 -31.93
CA ALA A 279 1.23 -9.43 -33.17
C ALA A 279 2.40 -8.99 -34.05
N THR A 280 2.96 -9.90 -34.83
CA THR A 280 4.10 -9.59 -35.71
C THR A 280 3.64 -8.99 -37.05
N GLY A 281 4.33 -7.96 -37.52
CA GLY A 281 4.07 -7.35 -38.81
C GLY A 281 4.30 -5.86 -38.88
N SER A 282 4.44 -5.35 -40.10
CA SER A 282 4.63 -3.92 -40.35
C SER A 282 3.38 -3.08 -40.05
N ASN A 283 2.20 -3.71 -39.93
CA ASN A 283 0.97 -3.05 -39.51
C ASN A 283 0.83 -2.96 -37.98
N PHE A 284 1.72 -3.61 -37.23
CA PHE A 284 1.78 -3.58 -35.77
C PHE A 284 3.07 -2.89 -35.29
N PRO A 285 3.31 -1.61 -35.68
CA PRO A 285 4.46 -0.89 -35.20
C PRO A 285 4.24 -0.51 -33.72
N PHE A 286 5.30 -0.58 -32.94
CA PHE A 286 5.35 -0.12 -31.58
C PHE A 286 6.49 0.86 -31.37
N SER A 287 6.49 1.52 -30.23
CA SER A 287 7.58 2.44 -29.86
C SER A 287 8.32 1.92 -28.65
N TYR A 288 9.64 1.94 -28.70
CA TYR A 288 10.46 1.88 -27.50
C TYR A 288 10.64 3.29 -26.93
N SER A 289 10.70 3.36 -25.61
CA SER A 289 11.04 4.57 -24.86
C SER A 289 12.19 4.24 -23.91
N VAL A 290 13.26 5.02 -23.98
CA VAL A 290 14.39 4.98 -23.04
C VAL A 290 14.32 6.25 -22.22
N ASN A 291 13.96 6.11 -20.95
CA ASN A 291 13.85 7.22 -20.00
C ASN A 291 15.14 7.30 -19.19
N ILE A 292 15.75 8.46 -19.17
CA ILE A 292 16.98 8.75 -18.45
C ILE A 292 16.64 9.82 -17.42
N ASN A 293 16.65 9.46 -16.16
CA ASN A 293 16.43 10.39 -15.06
C ASN A 293 17.76 10.75 -14.43
N ILE A 294 17.97 12.04 -14.22
CA ILE A 294 19.21 12.61 -13.71
C ILE A 294 18.90 13.28 -12.37
N ALA A 295 19.72 13.01 -11.36
CA ALA A 295 19.58 13.59 -10.04
C ALA A 295 19.54 15.13 -10.10
N ASN A 296 18.70 15.73 -9.28
CA ASN A 296 18.53 17.19 -9.23
C ASN A 296 19.86 17.88 -8.85
N GLY A 297 20.24 18.91 -9.60
CA GLY A 297 21.50 19.65 -9.42
C GLY A 297 22.75 18.88 -9.88
N ALA A 298 22.62 17.66 -10.41
CA ALA A 298 23.73 16.94 -11.01
C ALA A 298 23.92 17.35 -12.48
N LYS A 299 25.17 17.59 -12.84
CA LYS A 299 25.55 17.87 -14.23
C LYS A 299 26.41 16.73 -14.75
N ILE A 300 25.95 16.08 -15.80
CA ILE A 300 26.67 14.97 -16.45
C ILE A 300 27.13 15.35 -17.86
N GLU A 301 28.26 14.81 -18.27
CA GLU A 301 28.93 15.13 -19.55
C GLU A 301 29.35 13.85 -20.28
N ASN A 302 29.79 13.99 -21.52
CA ASN A 302 30.30 12.89 -22.36
C ASN A 302 29.32 11.71 -22.48
N ILE A 303 28.06 12.04 -22.63
CA ILE A 303 26.96 11.07 -22.57
C ILE A 303 26.88 10.29 -23.86
N THR A 304 26.97 8.96 -23.74
CA THR A 304 26.75 8.03 -24.84
C THR A 304 25.75 6.97 -24.39
N ILE A 305 24.63 6.88 -25.08
CA ILE A 305 23.59 5.88 -24.86
C ILE A 305 23.64 4.90 -26.01
N THR A 306 23.78 3.62 -25.70
CA THR A 306 23.79 2.52 -26.68
C THR A 306 22.59 1.62 -26.41
N ASP A 307 21.61 1.68 -27.27
CA ASP A 307 20.43 0.82 -27.22
C ASP A 307 20.59 -0.35 -28.20
N VAL A 308 20.60 -1.56 -27.69
CA VAL A 308 20.73 -2.78 -28.50
C VAL A 308 19.35 -3.28 -28.87
N ILE A 309 19.00 -3.13 -30.13
CA ILE A 309 17.74 -3.60 -30.68
C ILE A 309 17.81 -5.12 -30.84
N PRO A 310 16.78 -5.88 -30.43
CA PRO A 310 16.76 -7.33 -30.58
C PRO A 310 16.90 -7.77 -32.03
N SER A 311 17.54 -8.95 -32.26
CA SER A 311 17.71 -9.52 -33.60
C SER A 311 16.41 -9.79 -34.35
N ASP A 312 15.31 -9.95 -33.57
CA ASP A 312 13.98 -10.25 -34.12
C ASP A 312 13.15 -8.97 -34.40
N VAL A 313 13.74 -7.79 -34.25
CA VAL A 313 13.05 -6.52 -34.35
C VAL A 313 13.69 -5.66 -35.45
N MET A 314 12.85 -5.10 -36.30
CA MET A 314 13.22 -4.14 -37.33
C MET A 314 13.07 -2.71 -36.81
N TYR A 315 14.11 -1.93 -36.88
CA TYR A 315 14.08 -0.49 -36.59
C TYR A 315 13.41 0.28 -37.74
N LEU A 316 12.41 1.11 -37.38
CA LEU A 316 11.64 1.92 -38.34
C LEU A 316 12.14 3.37 -38.46
N GLY A 317 13.16 3.75 -37.70
CA GLY A 317 13.62 5.12 -37.68
C GLY A 317 12.79 6.05 -36.80
N SER A 318 12.86 7.34 -37.13
CA SER A 318 12.17 8.41 -36.40
C SER A 318 12.54 8.52 -34.92
N PRO A 319 13.85 8.49 -34.58
CA PRO A 319 14.26 8.70 -33.21
C PRO A 319 14.00 10.16 -32.82
N VAL A 320 13.31 10.37 -31.73
CA VAL A 320 12.99 11.69 -31.18
C VAL A 320 13.44 11.75 -29.73
N LEU A 321 14.13 12.84 -29.37
CA LEU A 321 14.56 13.07 -28.00
C LEU A 321 13.69 14.17 -27.39
N TYR A 322 13.18 13.88 -26.19
CA TYR A 322 12.32 14.79 -25.42
C TYR A 322 13.00 15.23 -24.13
N ASP A 323 12.74 16.48 -23.72
CA ASP A 323 13.14 16.98 -22.41
C ASP A 323 12.10 16.60 -21.32
N SER A 324 12.37 16.95 -20.07
CA SER A 324 11.49 16.70 -18.91
C SER A 324 10.08 17.31 -19.01
N LYS A 325 9.88 18.27 -19.92
CA LYS A 325 8.58 18.90 -20.18
C LYS A 325 7.88 18.32 -21.41
N GLY A 326 8.40 17.24 -21.98
CA GLY A 326 7.88 16.60 -23.18
C GLY A 326 8.11 17.39 -24.48
N ARG A 327 9.02 18.38 -24.48
CA ARG A 327 9.37 19.15 -25.68
C ARG A 327 10.51 18.46 -26.43
N VAL A 328 10.45 18.50 -27.75
CA VAL A 328 11.52 17.95 -28.61
C VAL A 328 12.82 18.72 -28.41
N ILE A 329 13.90 18.02 -28.12
CA ILE A 329 15.24 18.57 -28.04
C ILE A 329 15.78 18.82 -29.47
N ASP A 330 16.41 19.98 -29.69
CA ASP A 330 16.97 20.36 -31.00
C ASP A 330 18.04 19.35 -31.45
N SER A 331 17.91 18.85 -32.67
CA SER A 331 18.83 17.86 -33.27
C SER A 331 20.27 18.35 -33.41
N SER A 332 20.52 19.65 -33.32
CA SER A 332 21.86 20.21 -33.29
C SER A 332 22.67 19.87 -32.02
N LEU A 333 21.95 19.55 -30.93
CA LEU A 333 22.52 19.26 -29.60
C LEU A 333 22.97 17.80 -29.42
N TYR A 334 22.67 16.91 -30.37
CA TYR A 334 23.07 15.51 -30.30
C TYR A 334 23.45 14.93 -31.67
N THR A 335 23.98 13.72 -31.64
CA THR A 335 24.17 12.89 -32.84
C THR A 335 23.55 11.53 -32.59
N ILE A 336 22.92 10.96 -33.63
CA ILE A 336 22.37 9.59 -33.57
C ILE A 336 23.04 8.79 -34.69
N GLU A 337 23.59 7.63 -34.33
CA GLU A 337 23.98 6.57 -35.24
C GLU A 337 22.86 5.53 -35.26
N GLU A 338 22.15 5.41 -36.37
CA GLU A 338 21.01 4.53 -36.50
C GLU A 338 21.44 3.16 -37.05
N PRO A 339 20.74 2.07 -36.68
CA PRO A 339 20.91 0.74 -37.28
C PRO A 339 20.64 0.82 -38.78
N ALA A 340 21.23 -0.08 -39.56
CA ALA A 340 20.97 -0.16 -40.99
C ALA A 340 19.48 -0.42 -41.26
N GLY A 341 18.79 0.45 -41.97
CA GLY A 341 17.33 0.49 -42.13
C GLY A 341 16.68 -0.70 -42.88
N ASN A 342 17.45 -1.68 -43.32
CA ASN A 342 16.97 -2.90 -43.94
C ASN A 342 17.45 -4.18 -43.25
N LYS A 343 17.89 -4.10 -42.01
CA LYS A 343 18.36 -5.23 -41.20
C LYS A 343 17.65 -5.24 -39.87
N THR A 344 17.40 -6.45 -39.38
CA THR A 344 16.94 -6.66 -38.01
C THR A 344 18.06 -6.49 -37.02
N GLY A 345 17.73 -6.13 -35.79
CA GLY A 345 18.71 -5.89 -34.75
C GLY A 345 19.56 -4.64 -34.99
N GLY A 346 20.67 -4.60 -34.28
CA GLY A 346 21.66 -3.53 -34.39
C GLY A 346 21.72 -2.63 -33.16
N LYS A 347 22.44 -1.52 -33.30
CA LYS A 347 22.63 -0.56 -32.20
C LYS A 347 22.16 0.83 -32.61
N LEU A 348 21.34 1.44 -31.76
CA LEU A 348 21.01 2.86 -31.82
C LEU A 348 21.93 3.58 -30.82
N ILE A 349 22.84 4.43 -31.34
CA ILE A 349 23.80 5.11 -30.48
C ILE A 349 23.51 6.61 -30.50
N LEU A 350 23.14 7.12 -29.33
CA LEU A 350 22.90 8.56 -29.10
C LEU A 350 24.08 9.16 -28.35
N LYS A 351 24.66 10.25 -28.87
CA LYS A 351 25.71 11.03 -28.19
C LYS A 351 25.25 12.49 -28.05
N LEU A 352 25.20 12.95 -26.79
CA LEU A 352 24.89 14.35 -26.50
C LEU A 352 26.17 15.19 -26.65
N LYS A 353 26.04 16.36 -27.26
CA LYS A 353 27.17 17.27 -27.51
C LYS A 353 27.47 18.19 -26.34
N GLU A 354 26.48 18.41 -25.50
CA GLU A 354 26.55 19.30 -24.35
C GLU A 354 26.25 18.52 -23.07
N ALA A 355 26.69 19.04 -21.97
CA ALA A 355 26.37 18.56 -20.65
C ALA A 355 24.88 18.71 -20.40
N VAL A 356 24.30 17.76 -19.71
CA VAL A 356 22.88 17.78 -19.29
C VAL A 356 22.75 17.63 -17.80
N GLY A 357 21.60 18.05 -17.29
CA GLY A 357 21.35 18.16 -15.87
C GLY A 357 21.45 19.62 -15.44
N ASP A 358 21.84 19.86 -14.18
CA ASP A 358 21.69 21.16 -13.56
C ASP A 358 20.21 21.53 -13.36
N LEU A 359 19.87 22.78 -13.18
CA LEU A 359 18.52 23.21 -12.77
C LEU A 359 17.45 23.12 -13.87
N SER A 360 17.80 22.77 -15.12
CA SER A 360 16.88 22.90 -16.26
C SER A 360 16.40 21.60 -16.89
N THR A 361 17.11 20.47 -16.72
CA THR A 361 16.75 19.21 -17.37
C THR A 361 17.04 18.05 -16.45
N THR A 362 16.00 17.52 -15.81
CA THR A 362 16.07 16.39 -14.87
C THR A 362 15.82 15.04 -15.54
N SER A 363 15.21 15.02 -16.74
CA SER A 363 15.01 13.78 -17.49
C SER A 363 15.11 14.00 -19.00
N ILE A 364 15.50 12.94 -19.69
CA ILE A 364 15.55 12.86 -21.16
C ILE A 364 14.86 11.56 -21.56
N THR A 365 14.00 11.62 -22.57
CA THR A 365 13.34 10.44 -23.13
C THR A 365 13.66 10.30 -24.60
N LEU A 366 14.33 9.19 -24.98
CA LEU A 366 14.51 8.78 -26.37
C LEU A 366 13.36 7.86 -26.77
N LYS A 367 12.63 8.23 -27.84
CA LYS A 367 11.58 7.38 -28.43
C LYS A 367 11.92 7.07 -29.88
N TYR A 368 11.68 5.83 -30.28
CA TYR A 368 11.80 5.40 -31.68
C TYR A 368 10.81 4.29 -31.99
N LYS A 369 10.56 4.05 -33.27
CA LYS A 369 9.58 3.06 -33.75
C LYS A 369 10.26 1.78 -34.21
N ALA A 370 9.55 0.66 -34.01
CA ALA A 370 10.01 -0.65 -34.42
C ALA A 370 8.80 -1.56 -34.78
N TYR A 371 9.06 -2.68 -35.38
CA TYR A 371 8.09 -3.79 -35.59
C TYR A 371 8.84 -5.12 -35.75
N ALA A 372 8.14 -6.25 -35.66
CA ALA A 372 8.72 -7.56 -35.92
C ALA A 372 8.45 -8.01 -37.38
N PRO A 373 9.46 -8.19 -38.25
CA PRO A 373 9.29 -8.67 -39.61
C PRO A 373 9.12 -10.18 -39.67
N GLU A 374 8.82 -10.74 -40.89
CA GLU A 374 8.67 -12.17 -41.09
C GLU A 374 10.00 -12.95 -40.97
N PHE A 375 11.08 -12.33 -41.41
CA PHE A 375 12.41 -12.93 -41.44
C PHE A 375 13.47 -11.99 -40.88
N ASP A 376 14.45 -12.56 -40.22
CA ASP A 376 15.71 -11.88 -39.93
C ASP A 376 16.45 -11.64 -41.25
N ASN A 377 16.56 -10.38 -41.65
CA ASN A 377 17.19 -10.00 -42.91
C ASN A 377 18.69 -10.28 -42.94
N SER A 378 19.32 -10.58 -41.82
CA SER A 378 20.76 -10.89 -41.74
C SER A 378 21.05 -12.39 -41.85
N THR A 379 20.18 -13.26 -41.33
CA THR A 379 20.33 -14.70 -41.31
C THR A 379 19.41 -15.42 -42.30
N GLY A 380 18.27 -14.79 -42.61
CA GLY A 380 17.20 -15.41 -43.42
C GLY A 380 16.28 -16.33 -42.62
N ASP A 381 16.47 -16.38 -41.29
CA ASP A 381 15.65 -17.22 -40.41
C ASP A 381 14.26 -16.64 -40.22
N ASN A 382 13.28 -17.50 -40.02
CA ASN A 382 11.90 -17.10 -39.75
C ASN A 382 11.77 -16.60 -38.28
N ILE A 383 11.42 -15.31 -38.12
CA ILE A 383 11.20 -14.69 -36.81
C ILE A 383 9.80 -15.00 -36.29
N THR A 384 8.81 -15.07 -37.22
CA THR A 384 7.42 -15.25 -36.87
C THR A 384 7.16 -16.74 -36.56
N ILE A 385 7.41 -17.10 -35.31
CA ILE A 385 7.16 -18.47 -34.83
C ILE A 385 5.69 -18.59 -34.45
N ILE A 386 5.13 -19.78 -34.72
CA ILE A 386 3.80 -20.15 -34.24
C ILE A 386 3.85 -20.26 -32.74
N ASN A 387 3.00 -19.48 -32.03
CA ASN A 387 2.85 -19.57 -30.61
C ASN A 387 2.48 -21.00 -30.20
N SER A 388 3.03 -21.48 -29.12
CA SER A 388 2.65 -22.75 -28.54
C SER A 388 1.19 -22.73 -28.03
N GLU A 389 0.64 -23.89 -27.69
CA GLU A 389 -0.68 -23.99 -27.07
C GLU A 389 -0.78 -23.26 -25.73
N THR A 390 0.36 -22.90 -25.12
CA THR A 390 0.44 -22.15 -23.85
C THR A 390 0.19 -20.66 -24.03
N GLY A 391 0.21 -20.13 -25.25
CA GLY A 391 0.09 -18.68 -25.50
C GLY A 391 1.40 -17.91 -25.34
N GLU A 392 2.53 -18.59 -25.17
CA GLU A 392 3.84 -17.94 -25.09
C GLU A 392 4.35 -17.54 -26.48
N GLY A 393 4.77 -16.28 -26.61
CA GLY A 393 5.43 -15.73 -27.79
C GLY A 393 6.95 -15.90 -27.75
N ILE A 394 7.63 -15.38 -28.75
CA ILE A 394 9.09 -15.24 -28.77
C ILE A 394 9.47 -14.02 -27.93
N ALA A 395 10.31 -14.22 -26.92
CA ALA A 395 10.87 -13.11 -26.14
C ALA A 395 11.96 -12.38 -26.93
N ALA A 396 11.74 -11.11 -27.24
CA ALA A 396 12.71 -10.22 -27.84
C ALA A 396 13.30 -9.30 -26.77
N ALA A 397 14.46 -9.68 -26.24
CA ALA A 397 15.15 -8.93 -25.20
C ALA A 397 15.99 -7.80 -25.76
N SER A 398 15.86 -6.62 -25.19
CA SER A 398 16.60 -5.42 -25.55
C SER A 398 17.35 -4.92 -24.33
N THR A 399 18.59 -4.45 -24.53
CA THR A 399 19.39 -3.81 -23.47
C THR A 399 19.73 -2.38 -23.86
N VAL A 400 19.80 -1.52 -22.88
CA VAL A 400 20.29 -0.17 -23.04
C VAL A 400 21.39 0.09 -22.03
N ASP A 401 22.52 0.62 -22.51
CA ASP A 401 23.69 0.99 -21.73
C ASP A 401 23.97 2.49 -21.92
N MET A 402 24.24 3.18 -20.85
CA MET A 402 24.60 4.59 -20.86
C MET A 402 25.93 4.80 -20.15
N ASN A 403 26.90 5.38 -20.85
CA ASN A 403 28.15 5.88 -20.27
C ASN A 403 28.07 7.40 -20.13
N TYR A 404 28.52 7.92 -18.99
CA TYR A 404 28.54 9.35 -18.72
C TYR A 404 29.70 9.71 -17.78
N THR A 405 30.07 11.00 -17.78
CA THR A 405 31.08 11.53 -16.85
C THR A 405 30.36 12.41 -15.82
N TYR A 406 30.69 12.18 -14.54
CA TYR A 406 30.27 13.02 -13.42
C TYR A 406 31.47 13.33 -12.54
N VAL A 407 31.73 14.63 -12.27
CA VAL A 407 32.86 15.11 -11.45
C VAL A 407 34.21 14.46 -11.86
N ASN A 408 34.49 14.41 -13.17
CA ASN A 408 35.68 13.85 -13.83
C ASN A 408 35.81 12.31 -13.86
N ASP A 409 34.91 11.57 -13.26
CA ASP A 409 34.89 10.10 -13.30
C ASP A 409 33.82 9.60 -14.28
N THR A 410 34.10 8.44 -14.89
CA THR A 410 33.18 7.81 -15.84
C THR A 410 32.37 6.72 -15.15
N TYR A 411 31.07 6.77 -15.36
CA TYR A 411 30.10 5.83 -14.79
C TYR A 411 29.26 5.19 -15.89
N ASN A 412 28.61 4.07 -15.54
CA ASN A 412 27.68 3.36 -16.40
C ASN A 412 26.34 3.16 -15.69
N ALA A 413 25.26 3.27 -16.45
CA ALA A 413 23.90 2.86 -16.05
C ALA A 413 23.33 1.95 -17.14
N SER A 414 22.62 0.90 -16.79
CA SER A 414 22.04 -0.04 -17.75
C SER A 414 20.66 -0.51 -17.33
N ASN A 415 19.86 -0.89 -18.33
CA ASN A 415 18.54 -1.50 -18.12
C ASN A 415 18.27 -2.53 -19.22
N SER A 416 17.39 -3.48 -18.96
CA SER A 416 16.94 -4.48 -19.93
C SER A 416 15.42 -4.55 -19.95
N TYR A 417 14.85 -4.78 -21.15
CA TYR A 417 13.42 -4.87 -21.35
C TYR A 417 13.10 -5.92 -22.41
N SER A 418 12.07 -6.74 -22.15
CA SER A 418 11.64 -7.78 -23.06
C SER A 418 10.21 -7.54 -23.53
N ILE A 419 9.97 -7.80 -24.80
CA ILE A 419 8.64 -7.89 -25.37
C ILE A 419 8.41 -9.29 -25.94
N TYR A 420 7.14 -9.67 -26.07
CA TYR A 420 6.76 -10.95 -26.64
C TYR A 420 6.15 -10.77 -28.03
N LEU A 421 6.71 -11.46 -29.01
CA LEU A 421 6.29 -11.45 -30.42
C LEU A 421 5.38 -12.62 -30.67
N LYS A 422 4.16 -12.38 -31.17
CA LYS A 422 3.10 -13.38 -31.33
C LYS A 422 2.54 -13.43 -32.73
N SER A 423 2.09 -14.62 -33.17
CA SER A 423 1.33 -14.77 -34.42
C SER A 423 -0.15 -14.38 -34.25
N LEU A 424 -0.67 -14.56 -33.02
CA LEU A 424 -1.98 -14.15 -32.55
C LEU A 424 -1.79 -13.52 -31.17
N ALA A 425 -2.19 -12.27 -30.99
CA ALA A 425 -2.13 -11.56 -29.71
C ALA A 425 -3.54 -11.20 -29.26
N THR A 426 -3.79 -11.31 -27.98
CA THR A 426 -5.11 -11.08 -27.37
C THR A 426 -4.97 -10.20 -26.13
N GLN A 427 -5.84 -9.21 -25.99
CA GLN A 427 -5.86 -8.32 -24.82
C GLN A 427 -7.28 -8.21 -24.29
N LYS A 428 -7.42 -8.20 -22.97
CA LYS A 428 -8.70 -8.12 -22.29
C LYS A 428 -8.81 -6.89 -21.40
N TYR A 429 -9.98 -6.27 -21.50
CA TYR A 429 -10.34 -5.08 -20.71
C TYR A 429 -11.69 -5.28 -20.05
N SER A 430 -11.92 -4.56 -18.94
CA SER A 430 -13.19 -4.54 -18.24
C SER A 430 -13.58 -3.12 -17.84
N GLU A 431 -14.88 -2.82 -17.91
CA GLU A 431 -15.45 -1.58 -17.45
C GLU A 431 -16.78 -1.85 -16.74
N ILE A 432 -17.03 -1.16 -15.61
CA ILE A 432 -18.29 -1.28 -14.91
C ILE A 432 -19.32 -0.41 -15.61
N LEU A 433 -20.41 -1.02 -16.05
CA LEU A 433 -21.52 -0.32 -16.70
C LEU A 433 -22.36 0.39 -15.63
N THR A 434 -22.01 1.65 -15.35
CA THR A 434 -22.82 2.53 -14.50
C THR A 434 -23.58 3.53 -15.34
N GLY A 435 -24.78 3.89 -14.92
CA GLY A 435 -25.57 4.92 -15.64
C GLY A 435 -24.94 6.32 -15.64
N SER A 436 -23.85 6.52 -14.90
CA SER A 436 -23.15 7.80 -14.74
C SER A 436 -21.80 7.90 -15.48
N GLY A 437 -21.29 6.81 -16.05
CA GLY A 437 -19.99 6.78 -16.74
C GLY A 437 -18.77 7.01 -15.84
N GLN A 438 -18.91 6.88 -14.52
CA GLN A 438 -17.79 6.95 -13.58
C GLN A 438 -17.27 5.56 -13.25
N LEU A 439 -15.95 5.44 -13.07
CA LEU A 439 -15.32 4.24 -12.55
C LEU A 439 -15.74 4.06 -11.08
N HIS A 440 -16.49 3.01 -10.81
CA HIS A 440 -16.87 2.63 -9.47
C HIS A 440 -16.21 1.30 -9.10
N PRO A 441 -15.93 1.04 -7.81
CA PRO A 441 -15.52 -0.28 -7.38
C PRO A 441 -16.61 -1.31 -7.71
N VAL A 442 -16.20 -2.54 -8.03
CA VAL A 442 -17.13 -3.62 -8.36
C VAL A 442 -17.84 -4.13 -7.11
N VAL A 443 -19.15 -4.24 -7.16
CA VAL A 443 -19.96 -4.84 -6.09
C VAL A 443 -20.95 -5.84 -6.69
N PRO A 444 -21.49 -6.77 -5.91
CA PRO A 444 -22.55 -7.65 -6.36
C PRO A 444 -23.68 -6.88 -7.09
N HIS A 445 -24.25 -7.47 -8.10
CA HIS A 445 -25.24 -6.91 -9.04
C HIS A 445 -24.72 -5.88 -10.06
N ASN A 446 -23.49 -5.46 -10.01
CA ASN A 446 -22.93 -4.60 -11.07
C ASN A 446 -22.86 -5.35 -12.40
N LEU A 447 -23.06 -4.60 -13.48
CA LEU A 447 -22.83 -5.03 -14.83
C LEU A 447 -21.40 -4.66 -15.24
N ILE A 448 -20.68 -5.64 -15.80
CA ILE A 448 -19.33 -5.46 -16.32
C ILE A 448 -19.41 -5.62 -17.83
N VAL A 449 -18.88 -4.65 -18.57
CA VAL A 449 -18.62 -4.77 -20.01
C VAL A 449 -17.19 -5.31 -20.15
N TYR A 450 -17.06 -6.48 -20.75
CA TYR A 450 -15.78 -7.03 -21.17
C TYR A 450 -15.53 -6.72 -22.63
N LYS A 451 -14.32 -6.27 -22.93
CA LYS A 451 -13.80 -6.07 -24.27
C LYS A 451 -12.58 -6.96 -24.47
N ILE A 452 -12.58 -7.72 -25.56
CA ILE A 452 -11.48 -8.59 -25.96
C ILE A 452 -11.01 -8.12 -27.32
N ASP A 453 -9.81 -7.57 -27.39
CA ASP A 453 -9.16 -7.24 -28.64
C ASP A 453 -8.25 -8.41 -29.04
N PHE A 454 -8.26 -8.80 -30.33
CA PHE A 454 -7.35 -9.80 -30.88
C PHE A 454 -6.72 -9.30 -32.18
N GLU A 455 -5.44 -9.57 -32.32
CA GLU A 455 -4.59 -9.12 -33.44
C GLU A 455 -4.01 -10.32 -34.14
N ILE A 456 -4.07 -10.34 -35.46
CA ILE A 456 -3.52 -11.40 -36.29
C ILE A 456 -2.27 -10.89 -36.99
N SER A 457 -1.16 -11.60 -36.81
CA SER A 457 0.09 -11.29 -37.50
C SER A 457 -0.13 -11.05 -38.99
N ASP A 458 0.56 -10.05 -39.53
CA ASP A 458 0.52 -9.75 -40.96
C ASP A 458 0.86 -10.97 -41.86
N TYR A 459 1.63 -11.88 -41.35
CA TYR A 459 2.22 -12.99 -42.11
C TYR A 459 1.46 -14.32 -42.02
N PHE A 460 0.41 -14.34 -41.17
CA PHE A 460 -0.40 -15.54 -40.93
C PHE A 460 -1.82 -15.42 -41.49
N ALA A 461 -2.40 -16.56 -41.70
CA ALA A 461 -3.83 -16.73 -41.90
C ALA A 461 -4.33 -17.84 -40.96
N PHE A 462 -5.51 -17.65 -40.40
CA PHE A 462 -6.10 -18.57 -39.44
C PHE A 462 -7.50 -18.98 -39.85
N ASP A 463 -7.81 -20.25 -39.60
CA ASP A 463 -9.17 -20.80 -39.53
C ASP A 463 -9.53 -21.08 -38.08
N ASP A 464 -10.82 -21.36 -37.84
CA ASP A 464 -11.36 -21.83 -36.57
C ASP A 464 -11.01 -20.92 -35.37
N LEU A 465 -11.00 -19.59 -35.58
CA LEU A 465 -10.80 -18.64 -34.48
C LEU A 465 -11.96 -18.73 -33.49
N VAL A 466 -11.60 -19.04 -32.24
CA VAL A 466 -12.51 -19.18 -31.11
C VAL A 466 -11.99 -18.31 -29.98
N VAL A 467 -12.90 -17.58 -29.34
CA VAL A 467 -12.61 -16.81 -28.09
C VAL A 467 -13.28 -17.56 -26.95
N TYR A 468 -12.49 -18.14 -26.06
CA TYR A 468 -12.94 -18.79 -24.84
C TYR A 468 -12.71 -17.86 -23.66
N ASP A 469 -13.78 -17.45 -23.02
CA ASP A 469 -13.79 -16.56 -21.86
C ASP A 469 -14.18 -17.33 -20.61
N LYS A 470 -13.36 -17.28 -19.57
CA LYS A 470 -13.54 -18.02 -18.33
C LYS A 470 -13.73 -17.06 -17.16
N PHE A 471 -14.90 -17.11 -16.55
CA PHE A 471 -15.22 -16.41 -15.32
C PHE A 471 -14.65 -17.16 -14.12
N ASP A 472 -13.40 -16.93 -13.79
CA ASP A 472 -12.71 -17.72 -12.75
C ASP A 472 -12.01 -16.86 -11.73
N THR A 473 -12.29 -17.11 -10.47
CA THR A 473 -11.56 -16.57 -9.34
C THR A 473 -10.78 -17.71 -8.68
N HIS A 474 -9.55 -17.82 -8.99
CA HIS A 474 -8.50 -18.83 -8.69
C HIS A 474 -8.82 -20.04 -7.78
N LYS A 475 -9.63 -19.92 -6.73
CA LYS A 475 -9.88 -21.00 -5.74
C LYS A 475 -11.37 -21.24 -5.48
N VAL A 476 -12.23 -20.32 -5.82
CA VAL A 476 -13.65 -20.34 -5.42
C VAL A 476 -14.61 -20.49 -6.61
N GLY A 477 -14.11 -20.39 -7.85
CA GLY A 477 -14.90 -20.49 -9.05
C GLY A 477 -15.47 -19.15 -9.51
N SER A 478 -16.49 -19.18 -10.37
CA SER A 478 -17.12 -17.99 -10.92
C SER A 478 -18.11 -17.35 -9.94
N ALA A 479 -18.19 -16.04 -9.95
CA ALA A 479 -19.26 -15.23 -9.34
C ALA A 479 -19.95 -14.36 -10.40
N GLN A 480 -20.00 -14.81 -11.64
CA GLN A 480 -20.48 -13.98 -12.75
C GLN A 480 -21.54 -14.72 -13.55
N LYS A 481 -22.41 -13.95 -14.19
CA LYS A 481 -23.42 -14.42 -15.09
C LYS A 481 -23.34 -13.64 -16.40
N PHE A 482 -23.16 -14.35 -17.50
CA PHE A 482 -23.26 -13.79 -18.84
C PHE A 482 -24.70 -13.34 -19.13
N LEU A 483 -24.87 -12.15 -19.71
CA LEU A 483 -26.18 -11.58 -19.99
C LEU A 483 -26.49 -11.59 -21.50
N SER A 484 -27.19 -12.60 -21.97
CA SER A 484 -27.56 -12.75 -23.38
C SER A 484 -28.53 -11.67 -23.88
N GLU A 485 -29.27 -10.98 -22.98
CA GLU A 485 -30.10 -9.84 -23.35
C GLU A 485 -29.30 -8.63 -23.86
N TYR A 486 -28.00 -8.59 -23.60
CA TYR A 486 -27.04 -7.68 -24.20
C TYR A 486 -26.25 -8.44 -25.26
N GLU A 487 -26.80 -8.54 -26.46
CA GLU A 487 -26.17 -9.32 -27.55
C GLU A 487 -24.67 -8.96 -27.67
N PRO A 488 -23.75 -9.97 -27.69
CA PRO A 488 -22.34 -9.70 -27.88
C PRO A 488 -22.06 -9.02 -29.20
N VAL A 489 -21.13 -8.08 -29.21
CA VAL A 489 -20.81 -7.27 -30.39
C VAL A 489 -19.42 -7.58 -30.89
N LEU A 490 -19.34 -8.08 -32.12
CA LEU A 490 -18.10 -8.32 -32.84
C LEU A 490 -17.80 -7.16 -33.79
N SER A 491 -16.64 -6.57 -33.66
CA SER A 491 -16.08 -5.58 -34.58
C SER A 491 -14.88 -6.14 -35.31
N ILE A 492 -14.93 -6.25 -36.65
CA ILE A 492 -13.85 -6.80 -37.47
C ILE A 492 -14.01 -6.26 -38.91
N TYR A 493 -12.93 -6.11 -39.66
CA TYR A 493 -12.95 -5.55 -41.02
C TYR A 493 -13.59 -4.15 -41.10
N GLY A 494 -13.49 -3.35 -40.04
CA GLY A 494 -14.11 -2.01 -39.99
C GLY A 494 -15.64 -2.03 -39.92
N LYS A 495 -16.25 -3.17 -39.62
CA LYS A 495 -17.71 -3.33 -39.46
C LYS A 495 -18.02 -3.93 -38.09
N THR A 496 -19.25 -3.76 -37.66
CA THR A 496 -19.74 -4.23 -36.36
C THR A 496 -21.00 -5.09 -36.55
N TRP A 497 -21.09 -6.21 -35.86
CA TRP A 497 -22.22 -7.13 -35.85
C TRP A 497 -22.59 -7.58 -34.47
N GLU A 498 -23.85 -7.85 -34.24
CA GLU A 498 -24.39 -8.51 -33.06
C GLU A 498 -24.35 -10.02 -33.26
N LEU A 499 -23.90 -10.78 -32.27
CA LEU A 499 -23.82 -12.21 -32.29
C LEU A 499 -25.03 -12.83 -31.59
N ASN A 500 -25.88 -13.56 -32.36
CA ASN A 500 -26.97 -14.31 -31.74
C ASN A 500 -26.47 -15.63 -31.12
N GLU A 501 -27.33 -16.34 -30.41
CA GLU A 501 -27.06 -17.59 -29.66
C GLU A 501 -26.46 -18.73 -30.49
N SER A 502 -26.52 -18.69 -31.84
CA SER A 502 -25.90 -19.70 -32.71
C SER A 502 -24.36 -19.59 -32.75
N TYR A 503 -23.81 -18.48 -32.28
CA TYR A 503 -22.39 -18.15 -32.43
C TYR A 503 -21.65 -18.07 -31.09
N TYR A 504 -22.30 -18.44 -30.00
CA TYR A 504 -21.64 -18.63 -28.72
C TYR A 504 -22.28 -19.80 -27.96
N SER A 505 -21.57 -20.28 -26.95
CA SER A 505 -22.08 -21.28 -25.99
C SER A 505 -21.66 -20.88 -24.57
N VAL A 506 -22.56 -21.07 -23.62
CA VAL A 506 -22.34 -20.74 -22.20
C VAL A 506 -22.31 -22.06 -21.42
N VAL A 507 -21.34 -22.21 -20.54
CA VAL A 507 -21.30 -23.28 -19.53
C VAL A 507 -21.74 -22.71 -18.21
N SER A 508 -22.86 -23.22 -17.69
CA SER A 508 -23.50 -22.72 -16.48
C SER A 508 -23.54 -23.77 -15.38
N LEU A 509 -23.43 -23.34 -14.14
CA LEU A 509 -23.67 -24.12 -12.94
C LEU A 509 -24.77 -23.41 -12.12
N GLY A 510 -26.04 -23.83 -12.36
CA GLY A 510 -27.21 -23.13 -11.80
C GLY A 510 -27.36 -21.73 -12.41
N ASP A 511 -27.41 -20.73 -11.54
CA ASP A 511 -27.56 -19.32 -11.96
C ASP A 511 -26.21 -18.61 -12.26
N ILE A 512 -25.10 -19.34 -12.17
CA ILE A 512 -23.74 -18.87 -12.36
C ILE A 512 -23.18 -19.43 -13.65
N ASP A 513 -22.45 -18.60 -14.39
CA ASP A 513 -21.79 -19.06 -15.60
C ASP A 513 -20.29 -19.24 -15.35
N GLU A 514 -19.72 -20.36 -15.78
CA GLU A 514 -18.31 -20.65 -15.65
C GLU A 514 -17.49 -20.14 -16.84
N SER A 515 -18.10 -20.18 -18.01
CA SER A 515 -17.44 -19.70 -19.21
C SER A 515 -18.41 -19.39 -20.35
N VAL A 516 -17.96 -18.59 -21.30
CA VAL A 516 -18.61 -18.36 -22.57
C VAL A 516 -17.60 -18.57 -23.71
N THR A 517 -18.02 -19.29 -24.75
CA THR A 517 -17.19 -19.55 -25.94
C THR A 517 -17.82 -18.91 -27.14
N PHE A 518 -17.10 -18.04 -27.84
CA PHE A 518 -17.56 -17.36 -29.05
C PHE A 518 -16.88 -17.97 -30.30
N TYR A 519 -17.69 -18.32 -31.29
CA TYR A 519 -17.22 -19.00 -32.50
C TYR A 519 -17.09 -18.00 -33.67
N ILE A 520 -16.02 -17.18 -33.65
CA ILE A 520 -15.82 -16.04 -34.56
C ILE A 520 -15.73 -16.50 -36.03
N SER A 521 -14.88 -17.49 -36.33
CA SER A 521 -14.73 -17.98 -37.71
C SER A 521 -16.01 -18.59 -38.24
N LYS A 522 -16.81 -19.28 -37.39
CA LYS A 522 -18.12 -19.81 -37.77
C LYS A 522 -19.07 -18.70 -38.19
N PHE A 523 -19.16 -17.61 -37.38
CA PHE A 523 -19.98 -16.44 -37.72
C PHE A 523 -19.60 -15.83 -39.07
N LEU A 524 -18.31 -15.58 -39.29
CA LEU A 524 -17.82 -14.99 -40.54
C LEU A 524 -18.11 -15.84 -41.75
N LYS A 525 -17.98 -17.17 -41.62
CA LYS A 525 -18.25 -18.16 -42.68
C LYS A 525 -19.73 -18.25 -43.01
N ASP A 526 -20.59 -18.38 -41.99
CA ASP A 526 -22.04 -18.54 -42.19
C ASP A 526 -22.69 -17.27 -42.80
N ASN A 527 -22.10 -16.12 -42.55
CA ASN A 527 -22.56 -14.82 -43.08
C ASN A 527 -21.85 -14.41 -44.39
N ASN A 528 -21.04 -15.29 -45.00
CA ASN A 528 -20.26 -15.02 -46.20
C ASN A 528 -19.35 -13.80 -46.12
N ILE A 529 -18.83 -13.48 -44.92
CA ILE A 529 -17.95 -12.34 -44.71
C ILE A 529 -16.51 -12.76 -45.01
N SER A 530 -16.06 -13.90 -44.50
CA SER A 530 -14.74 -14.50 -44.74
C SER A 530 -14.73 -15.99 -44.43
N THR A 531 -13.89 -16.77 -45.13
CA THR A 531 -13.67 -18.21 -44.85
C THR A 531 -12.43 -18.41 -43.95
N SER A 532 -11.53 -17.44 -43.89
CA SER A 532 -10.33 -17.45 -43.07
C SER A 532 -9.96 -16.04 -42.69
N LEU A 533 -9.30 -15.85 -41.54
CA LEU A 533 -8.77 -14.58 -41.08
C LEU A 533 -7.34 -14.45 -41.58
N LYS A 534 -7.10 -13.48 -42.45
CA LYS A 534 -5.80 -13.28 -43.09
C LYS A 534 -5.15 -12.00 -42.64
N GLY A 535 -3.90 -12.08 -42.20
CA GLY A 535 -3.08 -10.92 -41.90
C GLY A 535 -2.87 -10.01 -43.12
N GLY A 536 -2.58 -8.76 -42.88
CA GLY A 536 -2.54 -7.72 -43.92
C GLY A 536 -1.54 -7.99 -45.04
N TYR A 537 -0.43 -8.63 -44.75
CA TYR A 537 0.61 -8.97 -45.70
C TYR A 537 0.47 -10.37 -46.34
N TYR A 538 -0.30 -11.25 -45.70
CA TYR A 538 -0.49 -12.64 -46.16
C TYR A 538 -1.17 -12.73 -47.52
N THR A 539 -2.15 -11.86 -47.79
CA THR A 539 -2.98 -11.88 -48.99
C THR A 539 -2.24 -11.35 -50.21
N ASN A 540 -1.38 -10.37 -50.02
CA ASN A 540 -0.55 -9.81 -51.08
C ASN A 540 0.77 -9.29 -50.46
N ARG A 541 1.84 -10.07 -50.59
CA ARG A 541 3.17 -9.77 -50.04
C ARG A 541 3.82 -8.48 -50.59
N SER A 542 3.27 -7.94 -51.69
CA SER A 542 3.76 -6.71 -52.26
C SER A 542 2.93 -5.48 -51.92
N VAL A 543 1.72 -5.65 -51.37
CA VAL A 543 0.81 -4.57 -51.00
C VAL A 543 0.25 -4.84 -49.59
N ASN A 544 0.62 -4.04 -48.67
CA ASN A 544 0.09 -4.12 -47.30
C ASN A 544 -1.38 -3.70 -47.25
N GLN A 545 -2.27 -4.56 -46.77
CA GLN A 545 -3.70 -4.31 -46.70
C GLN A 545 -4.22 -3.77 -45.36
N GLY A 546 -3.31 -3.39 -44.46
CA GLY A 546 -3.62 -2.88 -43.14
C GLY A 546 -3.68 -3.98 -42.09
N ALA A 547 -3.65 -3.55 -40.82
CA ALA A 547 -3.69 -4.44 -39.66
C ALA A 547 -4.98 -5.24 -39.59
N MET A 548 -4.88 -6.54 -39.29
CA MET A 548 -6.02 -7.39 -39.00
C MET A 548 -6.27 -7.41 -37.48
N VAL A 549 -7.21 -6.59 -37.06
CA VAL A 549 -7.63 -6.44 -35.66
C VAL A 549 -9.11 -6.75 -35.55
N GLY A 550 -9.49 -7.53 -34.54
CA GLY A 550 -10.86 -7.78 -34.15
C GLY A 550 -11.11 -7.34 -32.70
N SER A 551 -12.33 -7.01 -32.37
CA SER A 551 -12.78 -6.70 -31.02
C SER A 551 -14.12 -7.37 -30.74
N LEU A 552 -14.24 -8.00 -29.59
CA LEU A 552 -15.45 -8.62 -29.09
C LEU A 552 -15.85 -7.99 -27.75
N ASN A 553 -17.08 -7.49 -27.68
CA ASN A 553 -17.64 -6.93 -26.45
C ASN A 553 -18.83 -7.78 -25.98
N PHE A 554 -18.94 -7.99 -24.68
CA PHE A 554 -20.10 -8.63 -24.06
C PHE A 554 -20.32 -8.13 -22.63
N VAL A 555 -21.49 -8.43 -22.06
CA VAL A 555 -21.85 -7.99 -20.71
C VAL A 555 -22.02 -9.19 -19.79
N ALA A 556 -21.47 -9.08 -18.58
CA ALA A 556 -21.72 -10.01 -17.50
C ALA A 556 -22.18 -9.26 -16.25
N LYS A 557 -22.88 -9.96 -15.36
CA LYS A 557 -23.36 -9.46 -14.06
C LYS A 557 -22.61 -10.16 -12.94
N VAL A 558 -22.14 -9.39 -11.95
CA VAL A 558 -21.62 -9.97 -10.70
C VAL A 558 -22.78 -10.46 -9.85
N ILE A 559 -22.70 -11.68 -9.38
CA ILE A 559 -23.69 -12.30 -8.48
C ILE A 559 -23.15 -12.42 -7.07
N ILE A 560 -24.04 -12.66 -6.09
CA ILE A 560 -23.69 -12.61 -4.66
C ILE A 560 -22.92 -13.84 -4.16
N HIS A 561 -22.93 -14.94 -4.91
CA HIS A 561 -22.27 -16.19 -4.54
C HIS A 561 -21.36 -16.72 -5.64
N TYR A 562 -20.28 -17.35 -5.24
CA TYR A 562 -19.42 -18.13 -6.13
C TYR A 562 -20.05 -19.50 -6.47
N SER A 563 -19.53 -20.14 -7.51
CA SER A 563 -20.00 -21.47 -7.95
C SER A 563 -19.77 -22.58 -6.90
N ASN A 564 -18.90 -22.37 -5.93
CA ASN A 564 -18.72 -23.27 -4.79
C ASN A 564 -19.73 -23.00 -3.63
N GLY A 565 -20.60 -22.01 -3.77
CA GLY A 565 -21.62 -21.62 -2.79
C GLY A 565 -21.18 -20.61 -1.75
N SER A 566 -19.91 -20.19 -1.70
CA SER A 566 -19.46 -19.12 -0.82
C SER A 566 -19.90 -17.75 -1.33
N SER A 567 -20.08 -16.77 -0.44
CA SER A 567 -20.46 -15.40 -0.81
C SER A 567 -19.29 -14.62 -1.45
N VAL A 568 -19.60 -13.69 -2.34
CA VAL A 568 -18.68 -12.65 -2.79
C VAL A 568 -18.52 -11.65 -1.65
N VAL A 569 -17.30 -11.48 -1.18
CA VAL A 569 -17.01 -10.74 0.04
C VAL A 569 -16.13 -9.54 -0.20
N SER A 570 -16.09 -8.66 0.79
CA SER A 570 -15.21 -7.48 0.81
C SER A 570 -13.76 -7.86 0.51
N ASN A 571 -13.07 -7.05 -0.30
CA ASN A 571 -11.70 -7.22 -0.78
C ASN A 571 -11.50 -8.30 -1.85
N ASP A 572 -12.50 -9.08 -2.22
CA ASP A 572 -12.40 -10.09 -3.27
C ASP A 572 -11.93 -9.51 -4.62
N LEU A 573 -11.29 -10.36 -5.39
CA LEU A 573 -10.94 -10.09 -6.78
C LEU A 573 -11.91 -10.83 -7.70
N VAL A 574 -12.69 -10.09 -8.47
CA VAL A 574 -13.48 -10.63 -9.58
C VAL A 574 -12.57 -10.69 -10.81
N ILE A 575 -12.08 -11.89 -11.12
CA ILE A 575 -11.13 -12.12 -12.21
C ILE A 575 -11.88 -12.71 -13.39
N ASN A 576 -11.47 -12.34 -14.61
CA ASN A 576 -11.98 -12.92 -15.83
C ASN A 576 -10.83 -13.14 -16.82
N HIS A 577 -10.64 -14.38 -17.23
CA HIS A 577 -9.61 -14.82 -18.16
C HIS A 577 -10.18 -14.99 -19.56
N VAL A 578 -9.36 -14.76 -20.57
CA VAL A 578 -9.67 -15.09 -21.95
C VAL A 578 -8.55 -15.93 -22.56
N LYS A 579 -8.93 -16.88 -23.38
CA LYS A 579 -8.04 -17.60 -24.29
C LYS A 579 -8.59 -17.48 -25.70
N THR A 580 -7.84 -16.87 -26.59
CA THR A 580 -8.13 -16.85 -28.02
C THR A 580 -7.30 -17.94 -28.69
N SER A 581 -7.93 -18.78 -29.51
CA SER A 581 -7.24 -19.86 -30.20
C SER A 581 -7.67 -19.95 -31.67
N ALA A 582 -6.77 -20.34 -32.54
CA ALA A 582 -7.01 -20.46 -33.96
C ALA A 582 -6.11 -21.53 -34.59
N THR A 583 -6.51 -22.09 -35.74
CA THR A 583 -5.72 -23.04 -36.50
C THR A 583 -5.02 -22.31 -37.65
N VAL A 584 -3.71 -22.51 -37.82
CA VAL A 584 -2.96 -21.92 -38.93
C VAL A 584 -3.46 -22.53 -40.25
N LEU A 585 -3.85 -21.67 -41.18
CA LEU A 585 -4.47 -22.06 -42.45
C LEU A 585 -3.64 -23.13 -43.21
N ASN A 586 -4.32 -24.18 -43.69
CA ASN A 586 -3.72 -25.33 -44.38
C ASN A 586 -2.76 -26.16 -43.53
N THR A 587 -2.82 -26.08 -42.25
CA THR A 587 -2.05 -26.90 -41.29
C THR A 587 -2.98 -27.46 -40.21
N PHE A 588 -2.42 -28.27 -39.30
CA PHE A 588 -3.11 -28.72 -38.08
C PHE A 588 -2.54 -28.03 -36.84
N ASN A 589 -1.68 -27.01 -37.03
CA ASN A 589 -1.04 -26.29 -35.92
C ASN A 589 -2.03 -25.30 -35.33
N THR A 590 -2.33 -25.46 -34.06
CA THR A 590 -3.13 -24.52 -33.29
C THR A 590 -2.23 -23.53 -32.60
N VAL A 591 -2.62 -22.28 -32.62
CA VAL A 591 -2.00 -21.21 -31.83
C VAL A 591 -3.01 -20.69 -30.84
N SER A 592 -2.53 -20.18 -29.72
CA SER A 592 -3.40 -19.51 -28.73
C SER A 592 -2.68 -18.39 -28.03
N ASP A 593 -3.45 -17.52 -27.45
CA ASP A 593 -2.99 -16.47 -26.57
C ASP A 593 -3.98 -16.23 -25.43
N ASN A 594 -3.49 -15.77 -24.30
CA ASN A 594 -4.26 -15.58 -23.07
C ASN A 594 -4.09 -14.14 -22.57
N SER A 595 -5.17 -13.62 -21.99
CA SER A 595 -5.16 -12.36 -21.28
C SER A 595 -6.16 -12.43 -20.12
N TYR A 596 -6.10 -11.50 -19.18
CA TYR A 596 -7.06 -11.43 -18.10
C TYR A 596 -7.28 -9.99 -17.63
N THR A 597 -8.39 -9.78 -16.95
CA THR A 597 -8.66 -8.54 -16.23
C THR A 597 -9.20 -8.87 -14.85
N GLN A 598 -9.01 -7.93 -13.91
CA GLN A 598 -9.49 -8.09 -12.54
C GLN A 598 -10.08 -6.80 -12.00
N LEU A 599 -11.13 -6.92 -11.20
CA LEU A 599 -11.77 -5.84 -10.49
C LEU A 599 -11.84 -6.21 -9.00
N ARG A 600 -11.60 -5.25 -8.12
CA ARG A 600 -11.60 -5.49 -6.67
C ARG A 600 -12.90 -5.02 -6.04
N VAL A 601 -13.49 -5.86 -5.19
CA VAL A 601 -14.60 -5.48 -4.30
C VAL A 601 -14.05 -4.56 -3.21
N PRO A 602 -14.75 -3.46 -2.87
CA PRO A 602 -14.28 -2.52 -1.84
C PRO A 602 -14.01 -3.21 -0.50
N SER A 603 -13.01 -2.74 0.21
CA SER A 603 -12.65 -3.24 1.53
C SER A 603 -13.41 -2.48 2.63
N VAL A 604 -13.68 -3.16 3.76
CA VAL A 604 -14.12 -2.52 4.99
C VAL A 604 -13.07 -1.51 5.44
N THR A 605 -13.51 -0.40 6.01
CA THR A 605 -12.60 0.58 6.62
C THR A 605 -12.91 0.80 8.09
N LEU A 606 -11.89 1.14 8.86
CA LEU A 606 -11.97 1.33 10.31
C LEU A 606 -11.32 2.66 10.70
N LYS A 607 -12.05 3.47 11.47
CA LYS A 607 -11.54 4.70 12.09
C LYS A 607 -11.76 4.63 13.59
N LYS A 608 -10.84 5.23 14.35
CA LYS A 608 -10.91 5.30 15.81
C LYS A 608 -10.74 6.73 16.29
N ASP A 609 -11.48 7.09 17.37
CA ASP A 609 -11.38 8.40 17.99
C ASP A 609 -11.71 8.34 19.50
N ILE A 610 -11.40 9.43 20.23
CA ILE A 610 -11.94 9.71 21.58
C ILE A 610 -13.06 10.73 21.42
N ILE A 611 -14.23 10.43 21.89
CA ILE A 611 -15.39 11.31 21.77
C ILE A 611 -15.79 12.01 23.07
N ALA A 612 -15.45 11.46 24.22
CA ALA A 612 -15.78 12.06 25.50
C ALA A 612 -14.75 11.78 26.59
N VAL A 613 -14.63 12.73 27.51
CA VAL A 613 -13.85 12.59 28.76
C VAL A 613 -14.78 12.92 29.92
N ASN A 614 -14.89 12.00 30.90
CA ASN A 614 -15.82 12.10 32.05
C ASN A 614 -17.28 12.35 31.64
N GLY A 615 -17.68 11.85 30.47
CA GLY A 615 -19.03 12.03 29.94
C GLY A 615 -19.25 13.35 29.20
N GLU A 616 -18.26 14.23 29.12
CA GLU A 616 -18.32 15.47 28.35
C GLU A 616 -17.73 15.24 26.97
N ILE A 617 -18.49 15.62 25.93
CA ILE A 617 -18.04 15.50 24.52
C ILE A 617 -16.88 16.46 24.30
N ILE A 618 -15.85 15.95 23.68
CA ILE A 618 -14.66 16.73 23.32
C ILE A 618 -14.62 16.94 21.80
N ASN A 619 -14.16 18.11 21.39
CA ASN A 619 -13.87 18.38 19.99
C ASN A 619 -12.51 17.75 19.64
N ASP A 620 -12.35 17.38 18.37
CA ASP A 620 -11.13 16.80 17.83
C ASP A 620 -9.87 17.54 18.31
N THR A 621 -9.02 16.82 19.03
CA THR A 621 -7.71 17.29 19.45
C THR A 621 -6.67 16.26 19.03
N ASP A 622 -5.57 16.75 18.51
CA ASP A 622 -4.48 15.87 18.03
C ASP A 622 -3.81 15.07 19.15
N PHE A 623 -4.08 15.42 20.41
CA PHE A 623 -3.35 14.87 21.54
C PHE A 623 -4.11 15.07 22.88
N TYR A 624 -4.32 13.98 23.62
CA TYR A 624 -5.06 14.00 24.90
C TYR A 624 -4.11 13.83 26.07
N LYS A 625 -4.24 14.73 27.06
CA LYS A 625 -3.63 14.53 28.37
C LYS A 625 -4.59 13.74 29.25
N VAL A 626 -4.12 12.62 29.77
CA VAL A 626 -4.91 11.73 30.60
C VAL A 626 -4.43 11.76 32.04
N TYR A 627 -5.39 11.69 32.97
CA TYR A 627 -5.16 11.72 34.41
C TYR A 627 -5.79 10.51 35.09
N PRO A 628 -5.20 9.99 36.17
CA PRO A 628 -5.79 8.87 36.92
C PRO A 628 -7.25 9.12 37.30
N GLY A 629 -8.08 8.10 37.16
CA GLY A 629 -9.49 8.12 37.48
C GLY A 629 -10.44 8.77 36.48
N GLN A 630 -9.95 9.39 35.39
CA GLN A 630 -10.79 9.91 34.32
C GLN A 630 -11.48 8.74 33.56
N ASN A 631 -12.69 9.00 33.09
CA ASN A 631 -13.39 8.10 32.17
C ASN A 631 -13.17 8.57 30.73
N ILE A 632 -12.57 7.75 29.90
CA ILE A 632 -12.33 8.02 28.47
C ILE A 632 -13.29 7.18 27.64
N THR A 633 -14.03 7.82 26.75
CA THR A 633 -14.93 7.13 25.83
C THR A 633 -14.34 7.14 24.43
N PHE A 634 -14.07 5.95 23.92
CA PHE A 634 -13.61 5.70 22.56
C PHE A 634 -14.78 5.40 21.63
N VAL A 635 -14.59 5.68 20.34
CA VAL A 635 -15.46 5.24 19.26
C VAL A 635 -14.66 4.51 18.21
N LEU A 636 -15.24 3.44 17.66
CA LEU A 636 -14.81 2.78 16.44
C LEU A 636 -15.88 3.01 15.38
N ASP A 637 -15.54 3.71 14.33
CA ASP A 637 -16.38 3.90 13.15
C ASP A 637 -15.96 2.88 12.08
N ILE A 638 -16.85 1.97 11.74
CA ILE A 638 -16.63 0.88 10.79
C ILE A 638 -17.54 1.08 9.60
N HIS A 639 -16.94 1.28 8.44
CA HIS A 639 -17.68 1.41 7.18
C HIS A 639 -17.65 0.07 6.44
N PHE A 640 -18.80 -0.59 6.36
CA PHE A 640 -19.01 -1.78 5.55
C PHE A 640 -19.47 -1.35 4.15
N PRO A 641 -18.68 -1.63 3.11
CA PRO A 641 -19.15 -1.40 1.74
C PRO A 641 -20.29 -2.35 1.39
N THR A 642 -20.95 -2.13 0.26
CA THR A 642 -21.90 -3.11 -0.29
C THR A 642 -21.18 -4.43 -0.54
N GLY A 643 -21.71 -5.52 0.01
CA GLY A 643 -21.13 -6.85 -0.07
C GLY A 643 -21.06 -7.55 1.30
N SER A 644 -20.97 -8.89 1.28
CA SER A 644 -20.78 -9.68 2.48
C SER A 644 -19.37 -9.53 3.05
N VAL A 645 -19.19 -9.79 4.33
CA VAL A 645 -17.87 -9.84 5.01
C VAL A 645 -17.82 -11.09 5.89
N ASN A 646 -16.76 -11.87 5.74
CA ASN A 646 -16.60 -13.13 6.48
C ASN A 646 -15.60 -13.01 7.63
N ASP A 647 -15.93 -13.66 8.75
CA ASP A 647 -15.11 -13.76 9.96
C ASP A 647 -14.61 -12.38 10.44
N PHE A 648 -15.49 -11.36 10.40
CA PHE A 648 -15.12 -9.99 10.73
C PHE A 648 -14.97 -9.79 12.23
N ILE A 649 -13.79 -9.37 12.63
CA ILE A 649 -13.42 -9.07 14.03
C ILE A 649 -12.68 -7.74 14.05
N VAL A 650 -13.03 -6.87 14.99
CA VAL A 650 -12.25 -5.67 15.34
C VAL A 650 -11.66 -5.87 16.72
N THR A 651 -10.36 -5.69 16.87
CA THR A 651 -9.63 -5.79 18.13
C THR A 651 -9.00 -4.44 18.47
N ASP A 652 -9.31 -3.94 19.64
CA ASP A 652 -8.74 -2.72 20.20
C ASP A 652 -7.64 -3.08 21.21
N PHE A 653 -6.40 -2.68 20.90
CA PHE A 653 -5.24 -2.88 21.75
C PHE A 653 -5.06 -1.67 22.68
N LEU A 654 -5.63 -1.77 23.87
CA LEU A 654 -5.60 -0.70 24.85
C LEU A 654 -4.21 -0.58 25.49
N PRO A 655 -3.66 0.64 25.61
CA PRO A 655 -2.33 0.83 26.22
C PRO A 655 -2.30 0.42 27.70
N ILE A 656 -1.31 -0.40 28.05
CA ILE A 656 -1.03 -0.86 29.40
C ILE A 656 -0.10 0.17 30.09
N PRO A 657 -0.24 0.45 31.36
CA PRO A 657 -1.26 0.01 32.33
C PRO A 657 -2.47 0.94 32.38
N LEU A 658 -2.60 1.87 31.43
CA LEU A 658 -3.56 2.96 31.49
C LEU A 658 -5.01 2.47 31.60
N PHE A 659 -5.37 1.45 30.79
CA PHE A 659 -6.69 0.85 30.80
C PHE A 659 -6.55 -0.63 31.15
N ASN A 660 -7.05 -1.02 32.30
CA ASN A 660 -6.98 -2.40 32.78
C ASN A 660 -8.30 -3.12 32.49
N LEU A 661 -8.25 -4.16 31.68
CA LEU A 661 -9.41 -5.00 31.37
C LEU A 661 -9.77 -5.99 32.47
N LYS A 662 -8.89 -6.21 33.44
CA LYS A 662 -9.18 -7.08 34.60
C LYS A 662 -10.29 -6.46 35.42
N GLY A 663 -11.43 -7.13 35.48
CA GLY A 663 -12.64 -6.62 36.15
C GLY A 663 -13.50 -5.68 35.27
N PHE A 664 -13.23 -5.62 33.96
CA PHE A 664 -14.09 -4.96 32.99
C PHE A 664 -15.45 -5.66 32.97
N ASN A 665 -16.51 -4.90 33.25
CA ASN A 665 -17.88 -5.38 33.16
C ASN A 665 -18.62 -4.64 32.06
N LEU A 666 -19.17 -5.37 31.12
CA LEU A 666 -20.11 -4.83 30.17
C LEU A 666 -21.42 -4.49 30.90
N VAL A 667 -21.77 -3.24 30.95
CA VAL A 667 -23.03 -2.79 31.53
C VAL A 667 -23.97 -2.40 30.40
N ASN A 668 -25.17 -2.97 30.40
CA ASN A 668 -26.21 -2.59 29.48
C ASN A 668 -26.66 -1.13 29.77
N SER A 669 -26.60 -0.26 28.78
CA SER A 669 -26.92 1.15 28.98
C SER A 669 -28.41 1.45 28.69
N THR A 670 -29.31 0.86 29.44
CA THR A 670 -30.75 1.17 29.33
C THR A 670 -31.14 2.56 29.80
N THR A 671 -30.23 3.33 30.36
CA THR A 671 -30.50 4.61 31.04
C THR A 671 -29.98 5.84 30.35
N GLY A 672 -29.37 5.72 29.16
CA GLY A 672 -28.79 6.90 28.44
C GLY A 672 -27.51 7.46 29.07
N VAL A 673 -27.02 6.90 30.16
CA VAL A 673 -25.73 7.24 30.75
C VAL A 673 -24.68 6.27 30.27
N ILE A 674 -23.56 6.74 29.72
CA ILE A 674 -22.44 5.86 29.37
C ILE A 674 -21.90 5.25 30.65
N PRO A 675 -22.03 3.93 30.84
CA PRO A 675 -21.55 3.30 32.04
C PRO A 675 -20.02 3.26 32.04
N LYS A 676 -19.46 2.99 33.19
CA LYS A 676 -18.05 2.69 33.38
C LYS A 676 -17.75 1.33 32.74
N GLY A 677 -17.39 1.36 31.49
CA GLY A 677 -17.33 0.18 30.62
C GLY A 677 -18.70 -0.18 30.01
N GLY A 678 -18.76 -0.22 28.71
CA GLY A 678 -19.94 -0.54 27.95
C GLY A 678 -19.75 -0.24 26.47
N TYR A 679 -20.63 -0.75 25.62
CA TYR A 679 -20.61 -0.41 24.20
C TYR A 679 -22.03 -0.27 23.66
N TRP A 680 -22.15 0.43 22.54
CA TRP A 680 -23.35 0.47 21.72
C TRP A 680 -22.98 0.25 20.26
N ALA A 681 -23.87 -0.41 19.54
CA ALA A 681 -23.81 -0.47 18.10
C ALA A 681 -24.83 0.50 17.51
N TYR A 682 -24.38 1.31 16.54
CA TYR A 682 -25.23 2.23 15.81
C TYR A 682 -25.06 1.96 14.31
N ALA A 683 -26.16 1.86 13.58
CA ALA A 683 -26.15 1.79 12.13
C ALA A 683 -26.81 3.04 11.55
N ASN A 684 -26.28 3.53 10.43
CA ASN A 684 -26.83 4.68 9.74
C ASN A 684 -28.19 4.41 9.08
N ASP A 685 -28.73 5.35 8.35
CA ASP A 685 -30.05 5.30 7.69
C ASP A 685 -30.20 4.13 6.70
N SER A 686 -29.13 3.50 6.26
CA SER A 686 -29.16 2.38 5.31
C SER A 686 -29.49 1.02 5.94
N GLY A 687 -29.56 0.92 7.28
CA GLY A 687 -29.93 -0.30 7.96
C GLY A 687 -28.85 -0.91 8.87
N PHE A 688 -29.14 -2.09 9.38
CA PHE A 688 -28.25 -2.85 10.27
C PHE A 688 -27.52 -3.95 9.50
N LEU A 689 -26.39 -4.41 10.07
CA LEU A 689 -25.77 -5.64 9.61
C LEU A 689 -26.62 -6.85 9.99
N TYR A 690 -26.73 -7.80 9.08
CA TYR A 690 -27.47 -9.04 9.31
C TYR A 690 -26.53 -10.23 9.22
N ASP A 691 -26.79 -11.22 10.09
CA ASP A 691 -26.08 -12.50 10.07
C ASP A 691 -26.50 -13.32 8.85
N GLU A 692 -25.53 -13.83 8.11
CA GLU A 692 -25.74 -14.56 6.85
C GLU A 692 -26.61 -15.82 7.04
N ASN A 693 -26.48 -16.52 8.17
CA ASN A 693 -27.14 -17.80 8.41
C ASN A 693 -28.55 -17.63 9.01
N THR A 694 -28.74 -16.60 9.81
CA THR A 694 -29.99 -16.43 10.59
C THR A 694 -30.89 -15.31 10.08
N GLY A 695 -30.36 -14.40 9.26
CA GLY A 695 -31.07 -13.19 8.79
C GLY A 695 -31.45 -12.23 9.93
N LYS A 696 -30.83 -12.35 11.11
CA LYS A 696 -31.07 -11.47 12.25
C LYS A 696 -30.02 -10.39 12.32
N VAL A 697 -30.37 -9.25 12.93
CA VAL A 697 -29.42 -8.19 13.23
C VAL A 697 -28.24 -8.75 14.02
N ILE A 698 -27.02 -8.45 13.59
CA ILE A 698 -25.81 -8.87 14.26
C ILE A 698 -25.60 -8.06 15.52
N VAL A 699 -25.35 -8.78 16.59
CA VAL A 699 -24.80 -8.26 17.84
C VAL A 699 -23.39 -8.81 17.95
N PRO A 700 -22.34 -7.97 17.92
CA PRO A 700 -20.97 -8.49 17.99
C PRO A 700 -20.73 -9.22 19.32
N LYS A 701 -20.07 -10.37 19.26
CA LYS A 701 -19.57 -11.06 20.45
C LYS A 701 -18.34 -10.32 20.96
N ILE A 702 -18.29 -10.05 22.26
CA ILE A 702 -17.19 -9.33 22.88
C ILE A 702 -16.22 -10.32 23.51
N GLY A 703 -14.95 -10.21 23.12
CA GLY A 703 -13.83 -10.93 23.72
C GLY A 703 -12.92 -9.99 24.51
N ILE A 704 -12.39 -10.50 25.63
CA ILE A 704 -11.42 -9.79 26.44
C ILE A 704 -10.16 -10.63 26.51
N ASP A 705 -9.05 -10.07 26.06
CA ASP A 705 -7.72 -10.64 26.20
C ASP A 705 -6.94 -9.80 27.23
N THR A 706 -6.86 -10.28 28.46
CA THR A 706 -6.15 -9.58 29.53
C THR A 706 -4.63 -9.69 29.40
N PHE A 707 -4.12 -10.64 28.63
CA PHE A 707 -2.70 -10.78 28.36
C PHE A 707 -2.18 -9.67 27.43
N ASN A 708 -2.91 -9.41 26.33
CA ASN A 708 -2.58 -8.34 25.40
C ASN A 708 -3.29 -7.01 25.72
N ASN A 709 -4.08 -6.98 26.79
CA ASN A 709 -4.96 -5.85 27.11
C ASN A 709 -5.83 -5.43 25.90
N ALA A 710 -6.44 -6.40 25.23
CA ALA A 710 -7.18 -6.19 24.02
C ALA A 710 -8.68 -6.50 24.18
N LEU A 711 -9.50 -5.65 23.59
CA LEU A 711 -10.95 -5.79 23.53
C LEU A 711 -11.37 -6.11 22.10
N SER A 712 -11.98 -7.27 21.87
CA SER A 712 -12.41 -7.68 20.54
C SER A 712 -13.94 -7.66 20.38
N PHE A 713 -14.39 -7.26 19.19
CA PHE A 713 -15.78 -7.26 18.76
C PHE A 713 -15.90 -8.20 17.54
N ASN A 714 -16.44 -9.36 17.74
CA ASN A 714 -16.59 -10.38 16.70
C ASN A 714 -17.99 -10.31 16.08
N PHE A 715 -18.08 -9.87 14.85
CA PHE A 715 -19.31 -9.79 14.06
C PHE A 715 -19.62 -11.08 13.31
N GLY A 716 -18.63 -11.97 13.11
CA GLY A 716 -18.80 -13.18 12.31
C GLY A 716 -19.00 -12.88 10.81
N ASN A 717 -19.95 -13.60 10.20
CA ASN A 717 -20.27 -13.44 8.78
C ASN A 717 -21.45 -12.49 8.61
N THR A 718 -21.25 -11.42 7.84
CA THR A 718 -22.31 -10.44 7.56
C THR A 718 -22.92 -10.70 6.19
N LEU A 719 -24.24 -10.67 6.11
CA LEU A 719 -24.97 -10.76 4.85
C LEU A 719 -24.86 -9.45 4.06
N ASP A 720 -24.69 -9.58 2.75
CA ASP A 720 -24.82 -8.43 1.84
C ASP A 720 -26.21 -7.81 1.98
N ASN A 721 -26.24 -6.57 2.43
CA ASN A 721 -27.46 -5.78 2.60
C ASN A 721 -27.99 -5.17 1.30
N MET A 722 -27.56 -5.71 0.20
CA MET A 722 -28.12 -5.64 -1.15
C MET A 722 -28.14 -4.30 -1.88
N ALA A 723 -27.83 -3.16 -1.28
CA ALA A 723 -27.90 -1.93 -2.07
C ALA A 723 -27.10 -0.75 -1.50
N HIS A 724 -26.77 -0.78 -0.23
CA HIS A 724 -26.21 0.40 0.43
C HIS A 724 -25.12 0.02 1.42
N PRO A 725 -24.02 0.79 1.46
CA PRO A 725 -23.03 0.61 2.51
C PRO A 725 -23.67 0.85 3.89
N VAL A 726 -23.13 0.20 4.91
CA VAL A 726 -23.58 0.33 6.30
C VAL A 726 -22.44 0.86 7.16
N ASP A 727 -22.70 1.93 7.91
CA ASP A 727 -21.78 2.45 8.91
C ASP A 727 -22.19 1.92 10.30
N VAL A 728 -21.24 1.29 10.98
CA VAL A 728 -21.44 0.81 12.35
C VAL A 728 -20.52 1.60 13.27
N ARG A 729 -21.07 2.11 14.33
CA ARG A 729 -20.35 2.84 15.35
C ARG A 729 -20.39 2.10 16.67
N LEU A 730 -19.23 1.82 17.26
CA LEU A 730 -19.08 1.19 18.55
C LEU A 730 -18.48 2.16 19.55
N TRP A 731 -19.15 2.37 20.67
CA TRP A 731 -18.64 3.19 21.77
C TRP A 731 -18.32 2.34 22.97
N PHE A 732 -17.24 2.63 23.65
CA PHE A 732 -16.90 2.01 24.91
C PHE A 732 -16.10 2.96 25.80
N THR A 733 -16.28 2.83 27.11
CA THR A 733 -15.69 3.73 28.11
C THR A 733 -14.83 2.95 29.08
N PHE A 734 -13.62 3.44 29.31
CA PHE A 734 -12.72 2.95 30.34
C PHE A 734 -12.34 4.03 31.33
N GLN A 735 -12.07 3.63 32.57
CA GLN A 735 -11.46 4.50 33.55
C GLN A 735 -9.94 4.36 33.46
N VAL A 736 -9.25 5.51 33.45
CA VAL A 736 -7.80 5.57 33.54
C VAL A 736 -7.36 5.01 34.90
N SER A 737 -6.40 4.09 34.87
CA SER A 737 -5.86 3.44 36.07
C SER A 737 -5.20 4.45 37.00
N SER A 738 -5.23 4.15 38.31
CA SER A 738 -4.46 4.85 39.34
C SER A 738 -3.16 4.11 39.70
N GLU A 739 -2.79 3.06 38.96
CA GLU A 739 -1.52 2.34 39.16
C GLU A 739 -0.35 3.26 38.75
N PRO A 740 0.80 3.19 39.46
CA PRO A 740 1.96 3.97 39.14
C PRO A 740 2.48 3.73 37.71
N MET A 741 2.77 4.80 37.00
CA MET A 741 3.40 4.79 35.68
C MET A 741 4.33 5.98 35.51
N ALA A 742 5.18 5.95 34.49
CA ALA A 742 6.08 7.07 34.20
C ALA A 742 5.30 8.31 33.79
N ASP A 743 5.70 9.48 34.29
CA ASP A 743 5.15 10.77 33.85
C ASP A 743 5.54 11.04 32.38
N GLN A 744 4.67 11.71 31.64
CA GLN A 744 4.84 12.00 30.19
C GLN A 744 5.09 10.75 29.33
N LEU A 745 4.53 9.62 29.73
CA LEU A 745 4.56 8.42 28.89
C LEU A 745 3.64 8.63 27.68
N ASN A 746 4.21 8.54 26.48
CA ASN A 746 3.45 8.62 25.26
C ASN A 746 2.69 7.31 25.02
N LEU A 747 1.41 7.43 24.76
CA LEU A 747 0.52 6.30 24.58
C LEU A 747 -0.21 6.44 23.25
N ALA A 748 -0.23 5.37 22.47
CA ALA A 748 -1.11 5.25 21.30
C ALA A 748 -2.12 4.15 21.55
N ASN A 749 -3.37 4.43 21.24
CA ASN A 749 -4.42 3.42 21.21
C ASN A 749 -4.78 3.14 19.76
N LEU A 750 -4.68 1.87 19.36
CA LEU A 750 -4.84 1.36 17.99
C LEU A 750 -5.89 0.26 17.98
N ALA A 751 -6.72 0.24 16.97
CA ALA A 751 -7.57 -0.90 16.68
C ALA A 751 -7.17 -1.56 15.35
N GLU A 752 -7.29 -2.86 15.29
CA GLU A 752 -7.06 -3.66 14.08
C GLU A 752 -8.34 -4.39 13.71
N MET A 753 -8.70 -4.38 12.43
CA MET A 753 -9.73 -5.27 11.90
C MET A 753 -9.10 -6.44 11.18
N LYS A 754 -9.77 -7.58 11.30
CA LYS A 754 -9.43 -8.84 10.65
C LYS A 754 -10.67 -9.41 10.03
N PHE A 755 -10.60 -9.83 8.78
CA PHE A 755 -11.66 -10.54 8.09
C PHE A 755 -11.08 -11.47 7.04
N LYS A 756 -11.91 -12.34 6.45
CA LYS A 756 -11.48 -13.20 5.35
C LYS A 756 -12.07 -12.73 4.05
N ASP A 757 -11.24 -12.53 3.05
CA ASP A 757 -11.69 -12.59 1.67
C ASP A 757 -11.75 -14.05 1.18
N SER A 758 -12.06 -14.28 -0.07
CA SER A 758 -12.21 -15.63 -0.61
C SER A 758 -10.89 -16.43 -0.72
N ILE A 759 -9.75 -15.78 -0.50
CA ILE A 759 -8.42 -16.36 -0.67
C ILE A 759 -7.64 -16.38 0.63
N ASP A 760 -7.57 -15.26 1.34
CA ASP A 760 -6.68 -15.03 2.48
C ASP A 760 -7.38 -14.28 3.64
N VAL A 761 -6.66 -14.16 4.73
CA VAL A 761 -7.04 -13.31 5.86
C VAL A 761 -6.49 -11.90 5.62
N VAL A 762 -7.38 -10.93 5.68
CA VAL A 762 -7.04 -9.50 5.51
C VAL A 762 -6.96 -8.83 6.87
N TYR A 763 -5.90 -8.06 7.07
CA TYR A 763 -5.71 -7.23 8.25
C TYR A 763 -5.62 -5.77 7.84
N ALA A 764 -6.26 -4.89 8.61
CA ALA A 764 -6.07 -3.45 8.44
C ALA A 764 -6.25 -2.73 9.78
N SER A 765 -5.38 -1.77 10.04
CA SER A 765 -5.38 -1.00 11.28
C SER A 765 -6.14 0.31 11.14
N SER A 766 -6.74 0.79 12.24
CA SER A 766 -7.30 2.12 12.34
C SER A 766 -6.19 3.20 12.32
N ASN A 767 -6.59 4.46 12.29
CA ASN A 767 -5.73 5.52 12.76
C ASN A 767 -5.42 5.35 14.26
N ILE A 768 -4.32 5.94 14.72
CA ILE A 768 -3.96 5.95 16.14
C ILE A 768 -4.59 7.14 16.86
N VAL A 769 -4.96 6.92 18.13
CA VAL A 769 -5.33 7.97 19.08
C VAL A 769 -4.17 8.17 20.05
N LEU A 770 -3.65 9.40 20.12
CA LEU A 770 -2.50 9.72 20.95
C LEU A 770 -2.92 10.27 22.32
N MET A 771 -2.32 9.74 23.37
CA MET A 771 -2.51 10.16 24.75
C MET A 771 -1.16 10.38 25.45
N LEU A 772 -1.15 11.18 26.48
CA LEU A 772 0.02 11.44 27.32
C LEU A 772 -0.37 11.37 28.77
N THR A 773 0.34 10.57 29.55
CA THR A 773 0.14 10.51 30.97
C THR A 773 0.62 11.79 31.64
N ASN A 774 -0.15 12.26 32.61
CA ASN A 774 0.27 13.32 33.52
C ASN A 774 0.23 12.76 34.93
N GLU A 775 1.39 12.46 35.47
CA GLU A 775 1.59 11.94 36.83
C GLU A 775 2.28 12.96 37.74
N PRO A 776 2.06 12.91 39.05
CA PRO A 776 2.89 13.66 39.98
C PRO A 776 4.24 12.97 40.11
N GLU A 777 5.30 13.75 40.13
CA GLU A 777 6.65 13.30 40.44
C GLU A 777 7.18 14.14 41.59
N LEU A 778 7.54 13.50 42.71
CA LEU A 778 7.96 14.24 43.91
C LEU A 778 9.46 14.10 44.15
N GLU A 779 10.14 15.24 44.21
CA GLU A 779 11.52 15.32 44.68
C GLU A 779 11.54 15.80 46.13
N ILE A 780 12.25 15.08 46.97
CA ILE A 780 12.47 15.47 48.36
C ILE A 780 13.95 15.81 48.60
N THR A 781 14.19 16.97 49.11
CA THR A 781 15.52 17.40 49.55
C THR A 781 15.52 17.73 51.02
N LYS A 782 16.56 17.34 51.71
CA LYS A 782 16.76 17.61 53.13
C LYS A 782 18.08 18.32 53.36
N TYR A 783 18.00 19.43 54.00
CA TYR A 783 19.16 20.23 54.40
C TYR A 783 19.20 20.36 55.92
N VAL A 784 20.40 20.49 56.43
CA VAL A 784 20.64 20.81 57.84
C VAL A 784 21.41 22.14 57.93
N ASN A 785 20.87 23.11 58.63
CA ASN A 785 21.44 24.48 58.69
C ASN A 785 21.84 24.98 57.25
N ASP A 786 20.95 24.83 56.28
CA ASP A 786 21.16 25.17 54.86
C ASP A 786 22.32 24.46 54.14
N THR A 787 22.86 23.39 54.72
CA THR A 787 23.88 22.56 54.13
C THR A 787 23.45 21.08 54.04
N LYS A 788 24.01 20.33 53.09
CA LYS A 788 23.75 18.87 52.98
C LYS A 788 24.52 18.06 54.04
N ILE A 789 25.58 18.59 54.58
CA ILE A 789 26.41 17.97 55.59
C ILE A 789 26.73 19.02 56.70
N LEU A 790 26.48 18.67 57.96
CA LEU A 790 26.87 19.48 59.11
C LEU A 790 28.12 18.87 59.75
N GLU A 791 29.20 19.64 59.81
CA GLU A 791 30.46 19.24 60.49
C GLU A 791 30.53 19.79 61.87
N ASN A 792 31.13 19.03 62.81
CA ASN A 792 31.43 19.44 64.16
C ASN A 792 30.20 19.75 65.03
N ILE A 793 29.30 18.81 65.20
CA ILE A 793 28.14 18.86 66.09
C ILE A 793 28.62 18.63 67.54
N GLU A 794 28.45 19.61 68.44
CA GLU A 794 28.70 19.47 69.87
C GLU A 794 27.43 19.06 70.62
N ASN A 795 27.57 18.45 71.82
CA ASN A 795 26.44 18.09 72.65
C ASN A 795 25.58 19.33 73.00
N ALA A 796 24.24 19.16 72.86
CA ALA A 796 23.24 20.24 73.12
C ALA A 796 23.16 21.32 72.00
N THR A 797 23.71 21.12 70.80
CA THR A 797 23.49 21.99 69.65
C THR A 797 22.07 21.78 69.06
N GLU A 798 21.32 22.86 68.90
CA GLU A 798 20.07 22.85 68.16
C GLU A 798 20.39 22.74 66.70
N VAL A 799 19.74 21.71 66.00
CA VAL A 799 19.93 21.48 64.61
C VAL A 799 18.63 21.71 63.93
N GLU A 800 18.58 22.65 63.00
CA GLU A 800 17.42 22.92 62.15
C GLU A 800 17.51 22.13 60.90
N TYR A 801 16.44 21.36 60.61
CA TYR A 801 16.30 20.61 59.35
C TYR A 801 15.29 21.30 58.47
N ASN A 802 15.71 21.64 57.27
CA ASN A 802 14.84 22.16 56.22
C ASN A 802 14.57 21.05 55.19
N ILE A 803 13.29 20.75 54.94
CA ILE A 803 12.86 19.74 54.01
C ILE A 803 11.98 20.42 53.00
N THR A 804 12.38 20.28 51.75
CA THR A 804 11.63 20.77 50.62
C THR A 804 11.10 19.61 49.82
N ILE A 805 9.79 19.61 49.55
CA ILE A 805 9.13 18.69 48.67
C ILE A 805 8.71 19.46 47.45
N THR A 806 9.20 19.10 46.31
CA THR A 806 8.88 19.74 45.04
C THR A 806 8.16 18.72 44.14
N ASN A 807 7.03 19.10 43.58
CA ASN A 807 6.39 18.31 42.54
C ASN A 807 6.98 18.73 41.17
N THR A 808 7.75 17.86 40.55
CA THR A 808 8.39 18.06 39.25
C THR A 808 7.57 17.46 38.13
N GLY A 809 6.53 16.65 38.44
CA GLY A 809 5.63 16.04 37.48
C GLY A 809 4.54 17.01 36.98
N HIS A 810 3.71 16.49 36.09
CA HIS A 810 2.70 17.26 35.35
C HIS A 810 1.28 17.19 35.93
N SER A 811 1.09 16.46 37.03
CA SER A 811 -0.19 16.34 37.73
C SER A 811 -0.05 16.78 39.20
N ALA A 812 -1.16 17.14 39.85
CA ALA A 812 -1.17 17.48 41.27
C ALA A 812 -0.98 16.21 42.14
N ALA A 813 -0.12 16.33 43.15
CA ALA A 813 0.05 15.32 44.16
C ALA A 813 -0.85 15.57 45.36
N TYR A 814 -1.57 14.57 45.83
CA TYR A 814 -2.49 14.62 46.96
C TYR A 814 -2.02 13.65 48.05
N ASP A 815 -2.47 13.86 49.28
CA ASP A 815 -2.25 12.99 50.44
C ASP A 815 -0.75 12.66 50.68
N ILE A 816 0.11 13.68 50.58
CA ILE A 816 1.55 13.51 50.73
C ILE A 816 1.87 13.29 52.22
N ASN A 817 2.42 12.10 52.52
CA ASN A 817 2.86 11.75 53.89
C ASN A 817 4.39 11.67 53.97
N CYS A 818 4.97 12.38 54.92
CA CYS A 818 6.40 12.33 55.20
C CYS A 818 6.63 11.58 56.54
N SER A 819 7.42 10.53 56.52
CA SER A 819 7.86 9.85 57.74
C SER A 819 9.36 10.05 57.98
N TRP A 820 9.72 10.14 59.29
CA TRP A 820 11.08 10.44 59.74
C TRP A 820 11.63 9.25 60.49
N TRP A 821 12.87 8.90 60.21
CA TRP A 821 13.62 7.97 61.02
C TRP A 821 14.84 8.68 61.59
N PHE A 822 14.97 8.68 62.94
CA PHE A 822 16.18 9.11 63.63
C PHE A 822 17.00 7.86 63.91
N CYS A 823 18.22 7.76 63.41
CA CYS A 823 19.19 6.76 63.81
C CYS A 823 20.08 7.30 64.92
#